data_36080aa4f601668d0400ef71237a98ea
#
_entry.id   36080aa4f601668d0400ef71237a98ea
#
_cell.length_a   1.000
_cell.length_b   1.000
_cell.length_c   1.000
_cell.angle_alpha   90.00
_cell.angle_beta   90.00
_cell.angle_gamma   90.00
#
_symmetry.space_group_name_H-M   'P 1'
#
loop_
_entity.id
_entity.type
_entity.pdbx_description
1 polymer ?
#
loop_
_entity_poly.entity_id
_entity_poly.type
_entity_poly.pdbx_seq_one_letter_code
_entity_poly.pdbx_strand_id
1 'polypeptide(L)'
;MTTQDIAWLPDGTPYSQRFGDRYQSEQALVQAREVFLHGCGLPLAWAGAAQWRILETGFGFGLNFLATWAAWRADPERPRLLHFVSLEAWPVSAADLLRAAARYPELLPLAQELQAQYWGLLPGVHRLWFEGGRVLLTLCIGDAQALLRQQRWDVDAVYLDGFSPQCNPELWNAHTLKAVARCCHRGTRLATWTVARAVRDALVQCGFTVEKVPGALPKRDKLCATFDPAWEPRARRTAEPAAAPPKPARCIVIGAGLAGAASAASLARRGWSVRVLDAADAPASGASGLPAGVFAPHLSPDDNLFSRVSRSGVRAMLQQSAQLLQAGVDWSPSGVLESRPATHLGLPADWHSGPGTEWSQRAAADRLHLAGLAPQATAIWHARAGWARPARLVAALLGEPGIAWQAGANVARLECVPSSASSFWRALDAQGRTLAEAELVVLAAGPACNALLAGLSAPPLPLQSVRGQLSWGVQGAEARSLPAFPVNGHGALVAQVPLAGGGHAWHAGSTFERDVAQLPLSPEERAAAHARNWQHLAELLPGSAATLQAAFDPAACDAPGAVQAWAGVRCTAHDRLPIVGPVNAAALPGLWVCTAMGARGLTRAVLCGELLAAQLHGEPLPLETRLARAMSSERCLPETAQIPSH
;
A
#
# COMPACT_ATOMS: atom_id res chain seq x y z
N MET A 1 12.79 -18.81 1.65
CA MET A 1 12.22 -19.42 2.87
C MET A 1 11.31 -20.56 2.42
N THR A 2 11.57 -21.79 2.88
CA THR A 2 10.69 -22.93 2.62
C THR A 2 9.43 -22.78 3.46
N THR A 3 8.27 -23.03 2.87
CA THR A 3 7.00 -23.20 3.61
C THR A 3 7.22 -24.20 4.74
N GLN A 4 6.60 -23.93 5.89
CA GLN A 4 6.75 -24.81 7.04
C GLN A 4 6.10 -26.17 6.75
N ASP A 5 6.79 -27.27 7.05
CA ASP A 5 6.21 -28.61 6.98
C ASP A 5 5.22 -28.79 8.12
N ILE A 6 3.93 -28.76 7.78
CA ILE A 6 2.83 -28.93 8.72
C ILE A 6 2.35 -30.37 8.64
N ALA A 7 2.37 -31.07 9.76
CA ALA A 7 1.68 -32.34 9.93
C ALA A 7 0.28 -32.09 10.53
N TRP A 8 -0.69 -32.83 10.05
CA TRP A 8 -2.04 -32.82 10.61
C TRP A 8 -2.22 -34.09 11.45
N LEU A 9 -2.41 -33.91 12.77
CA LEU A 9 -2.63 -35.01 13.69
C LEU A 9 -3.99 -35.70 13.42
N PRO A 10 -4.22 -36.94 13.94
CA PRO A 10 -5.49 -37.67 13.74
C PRO A 10 -6.73 -36.90 14.21
N ASP A 11 -6.59 -36.03 15.23
CA ASP A 11 -7.64 -35.16 15.76
C ASP A 11 -7.86 -33.90 14.90
N GLY A 12 -7.11 -33.77 13.76
CA GLY A 12 -7.15 -32.61 12.89
C GLY A 12 -6.37 -31.39 13.43
N THR A 13 -5.58 -31.54 14.48
CA THR A 13 -4.75 -30.45 15.01
C THR A 13 -3.50 -30.27 14.17
N PRO A 14 -3.15 -29.02 13.75
CA PRO A 14 -1.92 -28.75 13.03
C PRO A 14 -0.70 -28.79 13.97
N TYR A 15 0.34 -29.48 13.51
CA TYR A 15 1.59 -29.70 14.23
C TYR A 15 2.78 -29.21 13.40
N SER A 16 3.66 -28.45 14.00
CA SER A 16 4.89 -27.99 13.38
C SER A 16 5.99 -29.04 13.53
N GLN A 17 6.42 -29.61 12.42
CA GLN A 17 7.58 -30.53 12.41
C GLN A 17 8.88 -29.79 12.77
N ARG A 18 8.98 -28.52 12.40
CA ARG A 18 10.15 -27.66 12.69
C ARG A 18 10.35 -27.42 14.18
N PHE A 19 9.28 -27.08 14.89
CA PHE A 19 9.33 -26.74 16.30
C PHE A 19 8.98 -27.90 17.22
N GLY A 20 8.49 -29.02 16.68
CA GLY A 20 8.08 -30.17 17.50
C GLY A 20 6.93 -29.85 18.45
N ASP A 21 6.02 -28.94 18.06
CA ASP A 21 4.95 -28.45 18.91
C ASP A 21 3.63 -28.26 18.11
N ARG A 22 2.51 -28.24 18.82
CA ARG A 22 1.18 -27.99 18.23
C ARG A 22 0.98 -26.49 18.01
N TYR A 23 0.44 -26.11 16.85
CA TYR A 23 0.04 -24.72 16.60
C TYR A 23 -1.13 -24.26 17.45
N GLN A 24 -2.03 -25.19 17.76
CA GLN A 24 -3.32 -24.88 18.38
C GLN A 24 -3.68 -25.98 19.39
N SER A 25 -4.34 -25.57 20.48
CA SER A 25 -5.00 -26.51 21.40
C SER A 25 -6.31 -27.00 20.79
N GLU A 26 -6.91 -28.02 21.39
CA GLU A 26 -8.25 -28.49 21.00
C GLU A 26 -9.31 -27.38 21.11
N GLN A 27 -9.15 -26.46 22.05
CA GLN A 27 -10.03 -25.31 22.29
C GLN A 27 -9.40 -23.99 21.84
N ALA A 28 -8.73 -23.98 20.69
CA ALA A 28 -7.94 -22.83 20.25
C ALA A 28 -8.76 -21.54 20.08
N LEU A 29 -10.00 -21.60 19.61
CA LEU A 29 -10.85 -20.41 19.51
C LEU A 29 -11.25 -19.87 20.88
N VAL A 30 -11.53 -20.74 21.86
CA VAL A 30 -11.75 -20.31 23.25
C VAL A 30 -10.49 -19.67 23.80
N GLN A 31 -9.32 -20.24 23.52
CA GLN A 31 -8.02 -19.65 23.91
C GLN A 31 -7.81 -18.26 23.24
N ALA A 32 -8.09 -18.11 21.96
CA ALA A 32 -7.98 -16.84 21.26
C ALA A 32 -8.87 -15.75 21.91
N ARG A 33 -10.09 -16.09 22.28
CA ARG A 33 -11.04 -15.19 22.94
C ARG A 33 -10.64 -14.91 24.39
N GLU A 34 -10.50 -15.97 25.20
CA GLU A 34 -10.31 -15.81 26.64
C GLU A 34 -8.91 -15.37 27.02
N VAL A 35 -7.88 -15.91 26.36
CA VAL A 35 -6.50 -15.55 26.72
C VAL A 35 -6.12 -14.21 26.15
N PHE A 36 -6.30 -14.00 24.85
CA PHE A 36 -5.76 -12.84 24.17
C PHE A 36 -6.77 -11.67 24.14
N LEU A 37 -7.95 -11.87 23.59
CA LEU A 37 -8.94 -10.80 23.47
C LEU A 37 -9.37 -10.30 24.86
N HIS A 38 -9.98 -11.14 25.68
CA HIS A 38 -10.42 -10.77 27.02
C HIS A 38 -9.26 -10.52 27.99
N GLY A 39 -8.12 -11.21 27.80
CA GLY A 39 -6.91 -10.96 28.58
C GLY A 39 -6.35 -9.54 28.41
N CYS A 40 -6.53 -8.94 27.23
CA CYS A 40 -6.26 -7.53 26.97
C CYS A 40 -7.43 -6.60 27.26
N GLY A 41 -8.55 -7.13 27.84
CA GLY A 41 -9.74 -6.36 28.22
C GLY A 41 -10.62 -5.95 27.05
N LEU A 42 -10.47 -6.58 25.89
CA LEU A 42 -11.32 -6.32 24.72
C LEU A 42 -12.64 -7.12 24.80
N PRO A 43 -13.74 -6.55 24.28
CA PRO A 43 -13.86 -5.30 23.52
C PRO A 43 -13.93 -4.02 24.38
N LEU A 44 -14.17 -4.12 25.68
CA LEU A 44 -14.41 -2.95 26.54
C LEU A 44 -13.29 -1.90 26.48
N ALA A 45 -12.03 -2.33 26.35
CA ALA A 45 -10.88 -1.41 26.39
C ALA A 45 -10.78 -0.51 25.14
N TRP A 46 -11.36 -0.88 24.00
CA TRP A 46 -11.30 -0.07 22.78
C TRP A 46 -12.56 0.81 22.58
N ALA A 47 -13.56 0.71 23.48
CA ALA A 47 -14.81 1.46 23.34
C ALA A 47 -14.55 2.97 23.28
N GLY A 48 -15.12 3.63 22.27
CA GLY A 48 -14.94 5.08 22.06
C GLY A 48 -13.58 5.49 21.51
N ALA A 49 -12.63 4.58 21.29
CA ALA A 49 -11.34 4.91 20.69
C ALA A 49 -11.50 5.16 19.17
N ALA A 50 -10.77 6.15 18.64
CA ALA A 50 -10.74 6.40 17.20
C ALA A 50 -10.04 5.26 16.43
N GLN A 51 -8.98 4.70 17.03
CA GLN A 51 -8.23 3.57 16.51
C GLN A 51 -7.74 2.68 17.65
N TRP A 52 -7.50 1.42 17.37
CA TRP A 52 -6.91 0.47 18.30
C TRP A 52 -5.82 -0.34 17.63
N ARG A 53 -4.67 -0.49 18.28
CA ARG A 53 -3.47 -1.08 17.71
C ARG A 53 -3.05 -2.29 18.53
N ILE A 54 -2.99 -3.46 17.89
CA ILE A 54 -2.59 -4.74 18.49
C ILE A 54 -1.28 -5.20 17.86
N LEU A 55 -0.34 -5.66 18.69
CA LEU A 55 0.86 -6.36 18.26
C LEU A 55 0.77 -7.82 18.66
N GLU A 56 0.98 -8.73 17.72
CA GLU A 56 1.07 -10.16 17.94
C GLU A 56 2.46 -10.69 17.54
N THR A 57 3.01 -11.63 18.30
CA THR A 57 4.35 -12.15 18.06
C THR A 57 4.42 -13.47 17.28
N GLY A 58 3.31 -14.11 16.98
CA GLY A 58 3.22 -15.32 16.15
C GLY A 58 1.86 -15.41 15.47
N PHE A 59 1.81 -15.25 14.14
CA PHE A 59 0.55 -15.28 13.38
C PHE A 59 -0.05 -16.68 13.28
N GLY A 60 0.82 -17.68 13.04
CA GLY A 60 0.38 -19.06 12.82
C GLY A 60 -0.69 -19.18 11.73
N PHE A 61 -1.89 -19.64 12.11
CA PHE A 61 -3.05 -19.73 11.23
C PHE A 61 -3.98 -18.49 11.29
N GLY A 62 -3.57 -17.43 11.98
CA GLY A 62 -4.32 -16.19 12.08
C GLY A 62 -5.57 -16.24 12.96
N LEU A 63 -5.70 -17.22 13.84
CA LEU A 63 -6.91 -17.42 14.63
C LEU A 63 -7.18 -16.25 15.59
N ASN A 64 -6.14 -15.70 16.22
CA ASN A 64 -6.27 -14.53 17.10
C ASN A 64 -6.74 -13.29 16.32
N PHE A 65 -6.21 -13.09 15.11
CA PHE A 65 -6.67 -12.03 14.21
C PHE A 65 -8.13 -12.22 13.82
N LEU A 66 -8.52 -13.42 13.37
CA LEU A 66 -9.90 -13.72 12.97
C LEU A 66 -10.90 -13.54 14.13
N ALA A 67 -10.55 -14.02 15.34
CA ALA A 67 -11.35 -13.83 16.54
C ALA A 67 -11.51 -12.36 16.92
N THR A 68 -10.42 -11.58 16.82
CA THR A 68 -10.41 -10.14 17.11
C THR A 68 -11.22 -9.37 16.06
N TRP A 69 -11.08 -9.70 14.78
CA TRP A 69 -11.86 -9.09 13.71
C TRP A 69 -13.36 -9.40 13.85
N ALA A 70 -13.72 -10.64 14.18
CA ALA A 70 -15.12 -11.00 14.47
C ALA A 70 -15.69 -10.19 15.64
N ALA A 71 -14.93 -10.03 16.72
CA ALA A 71 -15.32 -9.22 17.87
C ALA A 71 -15.48 -7.74 17.49
N TRP A 72 -14.54 -7.18 16.71
CA TRP A 72 -14.63 -5.81 16.20
C TRP A 72 -15.88 -5.62 15.34
N ARG A 73 -16.18 -6.57 14.44
CA ARG A 73 -17.37 -6.51 13.57
C ARG A 73 -18.67 -6.52 14.37
N ALA A 74 -18.72 -7.28 15.46
CA ALA A 74 -19.91 -7.43 16.31
C ALA A 74 -20.12 -6.27 17.30
N ASP A 75 -19.10 -5.50 17.62
CA ASP A 75 -19.18 -4.45 18.66
C ASP A 75 -19.67 -3.12 18.08
N PRO A 76 -20.80 -2.55 18.54
CA PRO A 76 -21.27 -1.23 18.13
C PRO A 76 -20.35 -0.09 18.57
N GLU A 77 -19.61 -0.24 19.69
CA GLU A 77 -18.68 0.76 20.24
C GLU A 77 -17.25 0.57 19.71
N ARG A 78 -17.08 -0.24 18.67
CA ARG A 78 -15.78 -0.52 18.05
C ARG A 78 -15.05 0.72 17.58
N PRO A 79 -13.71 0.74 17.65
CA PRO A 79 -12.92 1.82 17.07
C PRO A 79 -13.15 1.92 15.56
N ARG A 80 -13.02 3.13 15.02
CA ARG A 80 -13.14 3.39 13.58
C ARG A 80 -12.13 2.56 12.78
N LEU A 81 -10.90 2.40 13.32
CA LEU A 81 -9.83 1.63 12.73
C LEU A 81 -9.28 0.60 13.71
N LEU A 82 -9.13 -0.62 13.25
CA LEU A 82 -8.40 -1.68 13.92
C LEU A 82 -7.09 -1.94 13.17
N HIS A 83 -5.96 -1.71 13.82
CA HIS A 83 -4.64 -2.12 13.36
C HIS A 83 -4.23 -3.40 14.06
N PHE A 84 -3.98 -4.45 13.32
CA PHE A 84 -3.46 -5.71 13.83
C PHE A 84 -2.10 -5.96 13.18
N VAL A 85 -1.03 -5.79 13.94
CA VAL A 85 0.35 -6.06 13.49
C VAL A 85 0.72 -7.44 13.98
N SER A 86 1.09 -8.34 13.08
CA SER A 86 1.52 -9.68 13.47
C SER A 86 2.86 -10.05 12.85
N LEU A 87 3.71 -10.69 13.61
CA LEU A 87 5.03 -11.17 13.22
C LEU A 87 4.95 -12.65 12.91
N GLU A 88 5.58 -13.07 11.80
CA GLU A 88 5.62 -14.48 11.41
C GLU A 88 6.92 -14.78 10.66
N ALA A 89 7.71 -15.72 11.17
CA ALA A 89 8.95 -16.11 10.50
C ALA A 89 8.72 -17.16 9.40
N TRP A 90 7.70 -17.98 9.56
CA TRP A 90 7.44 -19.14 8.74
C TRP A 90 5.95 -19.24 8.39
N PRO A 91 5.45 -18.39 7.48
CA PRO A 91 4.03 -18.35 7.15
C PRO A 91 3.56 -19.72 6.61
N VAL A 92 2.40 -20.16 7.10
CA VAL A 92 1.70 -21.34 6.61
C VAL A 92 1.17 -21.10 5.20
N SER A 93 0.76 -22.15 4.47
CA SER A 93 0.10 -21.95 3.19
C SER A 93 -1.31 -21.37 3.35
N ALA A 94 -1.79 -20.65 2.34
CA ALA A 94 -3.18 -20.14 2.32
C ALA A 94 -4.23 -21.29 2.39
N ALA A 95 -3.90 -22.45 1.83
CA ALA A 95 -4.75 -23.64 1.89
C ALA A 95 -4.82 -24.21 3.30
N ASP A 96 -3.68 -24.31 3.99
CA ASP A 96 -3.63 -24.79 5.38
C ASP A 96 -4.31 -23.83 6.34
N LEU A 97 -4.17 -22.51 6.12
CA LEU A 97 -4.90 -21.50 6.89
C LEU A 97 -6.42 -21.74 6.80
N LEU A 98 -6.95 -21.91 5.59
CA LEU A 98 -8.38 -22.15 5.39
C LEU A 98 -8.82 -23.50 5.97
N ARG A 99 -7.97 -24.54 5.83
CA ARG A 99 -8.21 -25.86 6.42
C ARG A 99 -8.33 -25.78 7.95
N ALA A 100 -7.46 -25.04 8.62
CA ALA A 100 -7.51 -24.83 10.06
C ALA A 100 -8.79 -24.07 10.48
N ALA A 101 -9.15 -23.02 9.72
CA ALA A 101 -10.34 -22.21 9.99
C ALA A 101 -11.66 -22.96 9.75
N ALA A 102 -11.68 -23.99 8.91
CA ALA A 102 -12.88 -24.81 8.66
C ALA A 102 -13.44 -25.50 9.91
N ARG A 103 -12.65 -25.60 10.98
CA ARG A 103 -13.10 -26.09 12.31
C ARG A 103 -13.99 -25.08 13.05
N TYR A 104 -14.06 -23.83 12.60
CA TYR A 104 -14.77 -22.72 13.23
C TYR A 104 -15.72 -22.07 12.21
N PRO A 105 -16.94 -22.63 12.01
CA PRO A 105 -17.89 -22.18 10.99
C PRO A 105 -18.20 -20.68 11.07
N GLU A 106 -18.23 -20.11 12.28
CA GLU A 106 -18.50 -18.69 12.52
C GLU A 106 -17.38 -17.77 12.03
N LEU A 107 -16.14 -18.25 11.88
CA LEU A 107 -15.00 -17.49 11.37
C LEU A 107 -14.70 -17.80 9.91
N LEU A 108 -15.32 -18.82 9.32
CA LEU A 108 -15.00 -19.27 7.96
C LEU A 108 -15.15 -18.17 6.90
N PRO A 109 -16.18 -17.31 6.91
CA PRO A 109 -16.28 -16.21 5.95
C PRO A 109 -15.09 -15.23 6.05
N LEU A 110 -14.66 -14.87 7.27
CA LEU A 110 -13.50 -14.01 7.50
C LEU A 110 -12.19 -14.68 7.05
N ALA A 111 -12.06 -15.98 7.28
CA ALA A 111 -10.90 -16.75 6.86
C ALA A 111 -10.80 -16.84 5.33
N GLN A 112 -11.92 -16.90 4.61
CA GLN A 112 -11.97 -16.85 3.15
C GLN A 112 -11.53 -15.47 2.62
N GLU A 113 -11.98 -14.38 3.25
CA GLU A 113 -11.53 -13.02 2.92
C GLU A 113 -10.02 -12.86 3.17
N LEU A 114 -9.51 -13.41 4.29
CA LEU A 114 -8.08 -13.41 4.60
C LEU A 114 -7.29 -14.22 3.56
N GLN A 115 -7.74 -15.45 3.27
CA GLN A 115 -7.10 -16.33 2.29
C GLN A 115 -6.95 -15.68 0.91
N ALA A 116 -7.98 -14.96 0.45
CA ALA A 116 -7.96 -14.28 -0.85
C ALA A 116 -6.83 -13.25 -0.98
N GLN A 117 -6.33 -12.72 0.14
CA GLN A 117 -5.23 -11.75 0.20
C GLN A 117 -3.90 -12.35 0.71
N TYR A 118 -3.91 -13.58 1.21
CA TYR A 118 -2.78 -14.26 1.84
C TYR A 118 -1.90 -14.97 0.80
N TRP A 119 -1.15 -14.20 0.03
CA TRP A 119 -0.29 -14.68 -1.06
C TRP A 119 0.96 -13.81 -1.20
N GLY A 120 2.02 -14.33 -1.83
CA GLY A 120 3.23 -13.61 -2.15
C GLY A 120 3.94 -13.03 -0.93
N LEU A 121 3.94 -13.75 0.19
CA LEU A 121 4.46 -13.30 1.49
C LEU A 121 5.98 -13.47 1.55
N LEU A 122 6.69 -12.61 0.81
CA LEU A 122 8.14 -12.48 0.88
C LEU A 122 8.57 -11.83 2.21
N PRO A 123 9.84 -11.96 2.63
CA PRO A 123 10.35 -11.23 3.79
C PRO A 123 10.09 -9.73 3.69
N GLY A 124 9.50 -9.15 4.75
CA GLY A 124 9.13 -7.74 4.80
C GLY A 124 7.73 -7.50 5.36
N VAL A 125 7.16 -6.33 5.05
CA VAL A 125 5.85 -5.89 5.57
C VAL A 125 4.79 -6.01 4.49
N HIS A 126 3.67 -6.66 4.83
CA HIS A 126 2.50 -6.84 3.97
C HIS A 126 1.27 -6.25 4.64
N ARG A 127 0.68 -5.23 4.05
CA ARG A 127 -0.58 -4.65 4.52
C ARG A 127 -1.76 -5.28 3.77
N LEU A 128 -2.69 -5.90 4.53
CA LEU A 128 -3.94 -6.46 4.03
C LEU A 128 -5.11 -5.65 4.60
N TRP A 129 -6.11 -5.38 3.76
CA TRP A 129 -7.21 -4.49 4.09
C TRP A 129 -8.54 -5.22 4.06
N PHE A 130 -9.30 -5.01 5.11
CA PHE A 130 -10.63 -5.59 5.28
C PHE A 130 -11.62 -4.49 5.70
N GLU A 131 -12.91 -4.75 5.62
CA GLU A 131 -13.97 -3.83 6.04
C GLU A 131 -13.84 -2.42 5.39
N GLY A 132 -13.54 -2.36 4.10
CA GLY A 132 -13.34 -1.08 3.41
C GLY A 132 -12.10 -0.32 3.89
N GLY A 133 -11.09 -1.00 4.41
CA GLY A 133 -9.86 -0.39 4.95
C GLY A 133 -10.00 0.07 6.41
N ARG A 134 -10.95 -0.47 7.15
CA ARG A 134 -11.13 -0.19 8.59
C ARG A 134 -10.50 -1.25 9.49
N VAL A 135 -10.30 -2.46 8.99
CA VAL A 135 -9.51 -3.51 9.65
C VAL A 135 -8.25 -3.72 8.81
N LEU A 136 -7.10 -3.45 9.42
CA LEU A 136 -5.80 -3.40 8.76
C LEU A 136 -4.87 -4.42 9.40
N LEU A 137 -4.65 -5.55 8.72
CA LEU A 137 -3.64 -6.52 9.11
C LEU A 137 -2.29 -6.13 8.49
N THR A 138 -1.29 -5.89 9.34
CA THR A 138 0.10 -5.69 8.93
C THR A 138 0.88 -6.94 9.28
N LEU A 139 1.03 -7.83 8.30
CA LEU A 139 1.77 -9.07 8.46
C LEU A 139 3.24 -8.84 8.14
N CYS A 140 4.10 -9.02 9.14
CA CYS A 140 5.54 -8.83 9.04
C CYS A 140 6.25 -10.18 8.95
N ILE A 141 6.81 -10.49 7.80
CA ILE A 141 7.46 -11.78 7.53
C ILE A 141 8.95 -11.67 7.80
N GLY A 142 9.44 -12.45 8.78
CA GLY A 142 10.84 -12.50 9.15
C GLY A 142 11.06 -12.75 10.64
N ASP A 143 12.32 -12.65 11.07
CA ASP A 143 12.70 -12.78 12.48
C ASP A 143 12.07 -11.71 13.36
N ALA A 144 11.36 -12.12 14.39
CA ALA A 144 10.58 -11.23 15.24
C ALA A 144 11.45 -10.16 15.92
N GLN A 145 12.62 -10.53 16.43
CA GLN A 145 13.51 -9.60 17.12
C GLN A 145 14.07 -8.53 16.16
N ALA A 146 14.46 -8.95 14.95
CA ALA A 146 14.96 -8.04 13.92
C ALA A 146 13.86 -7.07 13.47
N LEU A 147 12.64 -7.55 13.21
CA LEU A 147 11.49 -6.75 12.82
C LEU A 147 11.10 -5.74 13.90
N LEU A 148 10.99 -6.17 15.16
CA LEU A 148 10.68 -5.29 16.30
C LEU A 148 11.73 -4.19 16.52
N ARG A 149 13.00 -4.44 16.16
CA ARG A 149 14.07 -3.42 16.24
C ARG A 149 13.99 -2.39 15.11
N GLN A 150 13.56 -2.80 13.94
CA GLN A 150 13.50 -1.95 12.75
C GLN A 150 12.26 -1.07 12.69
N GLN A 151 11.19 -1.47 13.38
CA GLN A 151 9.91 -0.77 13.35
C GLN A 151 9.69 0.03 14.64
N ARG A 152 8.94 1.13 14.51
CA ARG A 152 8.50 1.94 15.65
C ARG A 152 6.97 1.89 15.68
N TRP A 153 6.45 1.01 16.51
CA TRP A 153 5.02 0.94 16.77
C TRP A 153 4.72 1.53 18.14
N ASP A 154 3.50 2.00 18.32
CA ASP A 154 2.94 2.43 19.59
C ASP A 154 1.60 1.72 19.73
N VAL A 155 1.57 0.62 20.47
CA VAL A 155 0.45 -0.32 20.48
C VAL A 155 -0.34 -0.27 21.78
N ASP A 156 -1.65 -0.50 21.69
CA ASP A 156 -2.59 -0.45 22.80
C ASP A 156 -2.71 -1.82 23.49
N ALA A 157 -2.46 -2.91 22.73
CA ALA A 157 -2.46 -4.27 23.25
C ALA A 157 -1.37 -5.14 22.61
N VAL A 158 -0.89 -6.14 23.34
CA VAL A 158 0.07 -7.16 22.89
C VAL A 158 -0.49 -8.54 23.12
N TYR A 159 -0.60 -9.32 22.05
CA TYR A 159 -0.85 -10.76 22.07
C TYR A 159 0.52 -11.45 22.00
N LEU A 160 1.07 -11.83 23.14
CA LEU A 160 2.36 -12.51 23.20
C LEU A 160 2.13 -14.01 22.98
N ASP A 161 2.11 -14.39 21.71
CA ASP A 161 1.81 -15.76 21.24
C ASP A 161 3.01 -16.36 20.49
N GLY A 162 3.00 -17.68 20.36
CA GLY A 162 4.02 -18.48 19.68
C GLY A 162 4.12 -19.88 20.28
N PHE A 163 5.00 -20.72 19.72
CA PHE A 163 5.32 -22.05 20.26
C PHE A 163 5.88 -21.94 21.66
N SER A 164 5.83 -23.05 22.41
CA SER A 164 6.24 -23.06 23.81
C SER A 164 7.67 -22.55 24.03
N PRO A 165 7.96 -21.95 25.20
CA PRO A 165 9.30 -21.43 25.48
C PRO A 165 10.41 -22.46 25.38
N GLN A 166 10.11 -23.75 25.53
CA GLN A 166 11.06 -24.83 25.34
C GLN A 166 11.36 -25.12 23.88
N CYS A 167 10.35 -24.99 23.01
CA CYS A 167 10.48 -25.28 21.57
C CYS A 167 10.95 -24.06 20.75
N ASN A 168 10.65 -22.84 21.21
CA ASN A 168 11.04 -21.58 20.56
C ASN A 168 11.58 -20.56 21.57
N PRO A 169 12.72 -20.83 22.23
CA PRO A 169 13.26 -19.93 23.26
C PRO A 169 13.63 -18.54 22.75
N GLU A 170 13.89 -18.39 21.46
CA GLU A 170 14.28 -17.11 20.84
C GLU A 170 13.14 -16.08 20.92
N LEU A 171 11.90 -16.51 20.78
CA LEU A 171 10.73 -15.63 20.89
C LEU A 171 10.50 -15.12 22.32
N TRP A 172 10.86 -15.91 23.32
CA TRP A 172 10.58 -15.67 24.75
C TRP A 172 11.76 -15.11 25.53
N ASN A 173 12.88 -14.86 24.88
CA ASN A 173 14.08 -14.34 25.57
C ASN A 173 13.93 -12.85 25.93
N ALA A 174 14.77 -12.38 26.85
CA ALA A 174 14.76 -11.02 27.36
C ALA A 174 14.98 -9.96 26.25
N HIS A 175 15.69 -10.29 25.17
CA HIS A 175 15.94 -9.33 24.06
C HIS A 175 14.68 -9.11 23.22
N THR A 176 13.95 -10.18 22.94
CA THR A 176 12.67 -10.09 22.22
C THR A 176 11.63 -9.36 23.07
N LEU A 177 11.51 -9.69 24.36
CA LEU A 177 10.57 -9.03 25.26
C LEU A 177 10.89 -7.54 25.46
N LYS A 178 12.18 -7.16 25.53
CA LYS A 178 12.59 -5.75 25.51
C LYS A 178 12.22 -5.05 24.19
N ALA A 179 12.28 -5.77 23.08
CA ALA A 179 11.88 -5.22 21.79
C ALA A 179 10.36 -5.02 21.71
N VAL A 180 9.56 -5.93 22.27
CA VAL A 180 8.10 -5.76 22.45
C VAL A 180 7.79 -4.56 23.36
N ALA A 181 8.45 -4.47 24.52
CA ALA A 181 8.24 -3.36 25.47
C ALA A 181 8.50 -1.98 24.84
N ARG A 182 9.43 -1.88 23.88
CA ARG A 182 9.66 -0.62 23.15
C ARG A 182 8.52 -0.21 22.22
N CYS A 183 7.65 -1.14 21.87
CA CYS A 183 6.46 -0.88 21.08
C CYS A 183 5.26 -0.47 21.96
N CYS A 184 5.42 -0.47 23.30
CA CYS A 184 4.36 -0.20 24.25
C CYS A 184 4.42 1.24 24.78
N HIS A 185 3.27 1.84 24.99
CA HIS A 185 3.11 3.04 25.82
C HIS A 185 2.59 2.66 27.20
N ARG A 186 2.64 3.60 28.15
CA ARG A 186 2.10 3.39 29.49
C ARG A 186 0.59 3.08 29.41
N GLY A 187 0.19 1.97 30.02
CA GLY A 187 -1.17 1.43 29.94
C GLY A 187 -1.40 0.37 28.86
N THR A 188 -0.43 0.09 27.97
CA THR A 188 -0.53 -1.03 27.02
C THR A 188 -0.78 -2.33 27.75
N ARG A 189 -1.80 -3.08 27.35
CA ARG A 189 -2.15 -4.38 27.94
C ARG A 189 -1.48 -5.50 27.17
N LEU A 190 -1.02 -6.53 27.90
CA LEU A 190 -0.40 -7.71 27.31
C LEU A 190 -1.07 -8.97 27.88
N ALA A 191 -1.30 -9.95 27.02
CA ALA A 191 -1.78 -11.26 27.42
C ALA A 191 -0.99 -12.38 26.77
N THR A 192 -0.79 -13.49 27.52
CA THR A 192 -0.14 -14.70 27.02
C THR A 192 -0.66 -15.96 27.73
N TRP A 193 -0.67 -17.04 26.99
CA TRP A 193 -1.08 -18.36 27.49
C TRP A 193 0.01 -19.02 28.37
N THR A 194 1.25 -18.60 28.27
CA THR A 194 2.34 -19.20 29.06
C THR A 194 2.45 -18.54 30.44
N VAL A 195 2.63 -19.38 31.46
CA VAL A 195 2.86 -18.93 32.84
C VAL A 195 4.29 -19.21 33.30
N ALA A 196 5.19 -19.50 32.37
CA ALA A 196 6.59 -19.81 32.63
C ALA A 196 7.24 -18.69 33.47
N ARG A 197 7.92 -19.09 34.56
CA ARG A 197 8.56 -18.16 35.50
C ARG A 197 9.55 -17.22 34.80
N ALA A 198 10.37 -17.76 33.89
CA ALA A 198 11.35 -16.96 33.15
C ALA A 198 10.70 -15.86 32.31
N VAL A 199 9.55 -16.15 31.66
CA VAL A 199 8.79 -15.16 30.88
C VAL A 199 8.20 -14.09 31.78
N ARG A 200 7.58 -14.49 32.90
CA ARG A 200 7.03 -13.56 33.89
C ARG A 200 8.11 -12.61 34.45
N ASP A 201 9.24 -13.18 34.88
CA ASP A 201 10.33 -12.41 35.48
C ASP A 201 10.94 -11.43 34.43
N ALA A 202 11.06 -11.85 33.16
CA ALA A 202 11.55 -11.01 32.09
C ALA A 202 10.55 -9.88 31.73
N LEU A 203 9.25 -10.12 31.75
CA LEU A 203 8.23 -9.08 31.56
C LEU A 203 8.29 -8.02 32.65
N VAL A 204 8.43 -8.45 33.92
CA VAL A 204 8.61 -7.52 35.06
C VAL A 204 9.86 -6.66 34.88
N GLN A 205 10.98 -7.26 34.45
CA GLN A 205 12.21 -6.53 34.15
C GLN A 205 12.06 -5.55 33.00
N CYS A 206 11.13 -5.82 32.07
CA CYS A 206 10.82 -4.94 30.96
C CYS A 206 9.84 -3.82 31.31
N GLY A 207 9.35 -3.73 32.57
CA GLY A 207 8.48 -2.67 33.04
C GLY A 207 6.99 -3.00 33.00
N PHE A 208 6.63 -4.29 32.90
CA PHE A 208 5.24 -4.72 33.02
C PHE A 208 4.90 -5.09 34.46
N THR A 209 3.72 -4.67 34.91
CA THR A 209 3.06 -5.25 36.08
C THR A 209 2.34 -6.51 35.63
N VAL A 210 2.76 -7.68 36.15
CA VAL A 210 2.31 -8.98 35.66
C VAL A 210 1.44 -9.67 36.68
N GLU A 211 0.26 -10.13 36.25
CA GLU A 211 -0.69 -10.87 37.06
C GLU A 211 -0.91 -12.28 36.47
N LYS A 212 -0.96 -13.27 37.36
CA LYS A 212 -1.38 -14.62 37.01
C LYS A 212 -2.87 -14.75 37.33
N VAL A 213 -3.68 -14.97 36.31
CA VAL A 213 -5.13 -15.02 36.41
C VAL A 213 -5.67 -16.36 35.87
N PRO A 214 -6.90 -16.76 36.24
CA PRO A 214 -7.52 -17.97 35.68
C PRO A 214 -7.52 -17.92 34.15
N GLY A 215 -7.13 -19.03 33.51
CA GLY A 215 -7.09 -19.20 32.06
C GLY A 215 -8.27 -19.99 31.53
N ALA A 216 -8.22 -20.32 30.24
CA ALA A 216 -9.16 -21.23 29.58
C ALA A 216 -8.59 -22.67 29.57
N LEU A 217 -9.46 -23.66 29.76
CA LEU A 217 -9.05 -25.06 29.63
C LEU A 217 -8.43 -25.34 28.24
N PRO A 218 -7.45 -26.23 28.14
CA PRO A 218 -6.89 -27.10 29.19
C PRO A 218 -5.88 -26.43 30.14
N LYS A 219 -5.57 -25.14 29.94
CA LYS A 219 -4.61 -24.40 30.79
C LYS A 219 -5.36 -23.68 31.92
N ARG A 220 -4.99 -23.99 33.15
CA ARG A 220 -5.63 -23.42 34.35
C ARG A 220 -5.41 -21.93 34.49
N ASP A 221 -4.25 -21.44 34.03
CA ASP A 221 -3.78 -20.08 34.27
C ASP A 221 -3.25 -19.46 32.98
N LYS A 222 -3.32 -18.12 32.91
CA LYS A 222 -2.69 -17.24 31.92
C LYS A 222 -1.98 -16.10 32.61
N LEU A 223 -1.13 -15.34 31.87
CA LEU A 223 -0.62 -14.08 32.34
C LEU A 223 -1.34 -12.93 31.63
N CYS A 224 -1.76 -11.96 32.41
CA CYS A 224 -2.15 -10.64 31.96
C CYS A 224 -1.15 -9.64 32.53
N ALA A 225 -0.80 -8.61 31.75
CA ALA A 225 0.15 -7.61 32.21
C ALA A 225 -0.21 -6.22 31.67
N THR A 226 0.21 -5.20 32.39
CA THR A 226 0.09 -3.80 31.98
C THR A 226 1.47 -3.17 31.95
N PHE A 227 1.81 -2.50 30.86
CA PHE A 227 3.09 -1.78 30.77
C PHE A 227 3.02 -0.49 31.59
N ASP A 228 3.74 -0.47 32.69
CA ASP A 228 3.83 0.67 33.61
C ASP A 228 5.24 0.78 34.21
N PRO A 229 6.25 1.12 33.39
CA PRO A 229 7.64 1.18 33.82
C PRO A 229 7.86 2.33 34.82
N ALA A 230 8.72 2.09 35.82
CA ALA A 230 9.15 3.12 36.77
C ALA A 230 10.07 4.18 36.13
N TRP A 231 10.50 3.97 34.89
CA TRP A 231 11.40 4.86 34.12
C TRP A 231 10.75 5.29 32.81
N GLU A 232 11.16 6.45 32.30
CA GLU A 232 10.81 6.85 30.92
C GLU A 232 11.78 6.17 29.93
N PRO A 233 11.29 5.51 28.88
CA PRO A 233 12.14 4.94 27.83
C PRO A 233 13.04 6.02 27.20
N ARG A 234 14.34 5.71 27.01
CA ARG A 234 15.32 6.67 26.48
C ARG A 234 14.89 7.36 25.17
N ALA A 235 14.17 6.66 24.30
CA ALA A 235 13.67 7.22 23.05
C ALA A 235 12.63 8.35 23.24
N ARG A 236 11.93 8.39 24.39
CA ARG A 236 11.02 9.50 24.75
C ARG A 236 11.73 10.66 25.44
N ARG A 237 12.92 10.43 26.03
CA ARG A 237 13.72 11.48 26.69
C ARG A 237 14.48 12.40 25.72
N THR A 238 14.81 11.92 24.51
CA THR A 238 15.57 12.66 23.48
C THR A 238 14.74 13.17 22.33
N ALA A 239 13.50 12.71 22.19
CA ALA A 239 12.55 13.31 21.25
C ALA A 239 11.90 14.49 21.98
N GLU A 240 11.86 15.67 21.37
CA GLU A 240 10.78 16.61 21.66
C GLU A 240 9.48 15.80 21.69
N PRO A 241 8.57 16.05 22.66
CA PRO A 241 7.32 15.32 22.73
C PRO A 241 6.72 15.36 21.33
N ALA A 242 6.71 14.22 20.65
CA ALA A 242 6.05 14.13 19.35
C ALA A 242 4.67 14.70 19.58
N ALA A 243 4.35 15.80 18.92
CA ALA A 243 3.06 16.43 19.05
C ALA A 243 2.00 15.34 18.92
N ALA A 244 1.07 15.27 19.85
CA ALA A 244 0.03 14.25 19.82
C ALA A 244 -0.56 14.22 18.41
N PRO A 245 -0.83 13.02 17.83
CA PRO A 245 -1.39 12.93 16.49
C PRO A 245 -2.55 13.92 16.35
N PRO A 246 -2.60 14.69 15.26
CA PRO A 246 -3.65 15.71 15.13
C PRO A 246 -5.01 15.03 15.14
N LYS A 247 -5.94 15.57 15.89
CA LYS A 247 -7.34 15.12 15.84
C LYS A 247 -7.89 15.44 14.46
N PRO A 248 -8.63 14.50 13.83
CA PRO A 248 -9.28 14.76 12.56
C PRO A 248 -10.16 16.02 12.63
N ALA A 249 -9.94 16.92 11.69
CA ALA A 249 -10.63 18.18 11.55
C ALA A 249 -10.87 18.45 10.04
N ARG A 250 -10.60 19.66 9.55
CA ARG A 250 -10.71 20.00 8.12
C ARG A 250 -9.37 19.77 7.42
N CYS A 251 -9.43 19.22 6.22
CA CYS A 251 -8.28 19.04 5.36
C CYS A 251 -8.56 19.59 3.96
N ILE A 252 -7.61 20.33 3.39
CA ILE A 252 -7.59 20.68 1.98
C ILE A 252 -6.60 19.78 1.27
N VAL A 253 -7.04 19.15 0.17
CA VAL A 253 -6.15 18.45 -0.77
C VAL A 253 -6.13 19.23 -2.07
N ILE A 254 -4.97 19.63 -2.57
CA ILE A 254 -4.82 20.39 -3.81
C ILE A 254 -4.38 19.46 -4.92
N GLY A 255 -5.27 19.22 -5.88
CA GLY A 255 -5.13 18.31 -7.00
C GLY A 255 -6.02 17.06 -6.88
N ALA A 256 -6.92 16.87 -7.84
CA ALA A 256 -7.84 15.72 -7.93
C ALA A 256 -7.32 14.61 -8.87
N GLY A 257 -6.01 14.40 -8.93
CA GLY A 257 -5.38 13.25 -9.57
C GLY A 257 -5.30 12.04 -8.64
N LEU A 258 -4.65 10.95 -9.08
CA LEU A 258 -4.48 9.71 -8.29
C LEU A 258 -3.89 9.97 -6.90
N ALA A 259 -2.85 10.81 -6.79
CA ALA A 259 -2.21 11.10 -5.51
C ALA A 259 -3.14 11.82 -4.54
N GLY A 260 -3.86 12.86 -5.04
CA GLY A 260 -4.80 13.61 -4.22
C GLY A 260 -6.00 12.79 -3.81
N ALA A 261 -6.62 12.05 -4.73
CA ALA A 261 -7.76 11.19 -4.44
C ALA A 261 -7.42 10.09 -3.42
N ALA A 262 -6.24 9.46 -3.56
CA ALA A 262 -5.78 8.45 -2.61
C ALA A 262 -5.50 9.04 -1.21
N SER A 263 -4.88 10.22 -1.14
CA SER A 263 -4.65 10.93 0.12
C SER A 263 -5.97 11.35 0.78
N ALA A 264 -6.90 11.90 -0.01
CA ALA A 264 -8.22 12.30 0.46
C ALA A 264 -9.00 11.12 1.05
N ALA A 265 -9.06 9.99 0.32
CA ALA A 265 -9.76 8.79 0.78
C ALA A 265 -9.14 8.21 2.07
N SER A 266 -7.80 8.15 2.15
CA SER A 266 -7.11 7.65 3.33
C SER A 266 -7.34 8.54 4.55
N LEU A 267 -7.37 9.85 4.39
CA LEU A 267 -7.68 10.81 5.46
C LEU A 267 -9.15 10.76 5.86
N ALA A 268 -10.08 10.69 4.91
CA ALA A 268 -11.51 10.61 5.19
C ALA A 268 -11.88 9.35 5.99
N ARG A 269 -11.29 8.18 5.66
CA ARG A 269 -11.44 6.96 6.47
C ARG A 269 -11.01 7.14 7.93
N ARG A 270 -10.09 8.07 8.19
CA ARG A 270 -9.61 8.44 9.55
C ARG A 270 -10.46 9.53 10.22
N GLY A 271 -11.50 10.01 9.52
CA GLY A 271 -12.47 10.98 10.06
C GLY A 271 -12.20 12.43 9.71
N TRP A 272 -11.26 12.72 8.83
CA TRP A 272 -11.08 14.07 8.31
C TRP A 272 -12.24 14.48 7.41
N SER A 273 -12.68 15.75 7.55
CA SER A 273 -13.54 16.39 6.57
C SER A 273 -12.64 16.96 5.46
N VAL A 274 -12.63 16.30 4.31
CA VAL A 274 -11.68 16.61 3.25
C VAL A 274 -12.35 17.41 2.14
N ARG A 275 -11.75 18.56 1.78
CA ARG A 275 -12.11 19.33 0.59
C ARG A 275 -10.98 19.20 -0.43
N VAL A 276 -11.28 18.60 -1.60
CA VAL A 276 -10.34 18.48 -2.71
C VAL A 276 -10.58 19.65 -3.68
N LEU A 277 -9.54 20.43 -3.96
CA LEU A 277 -9.55 21.57 -4.88
C LEU A 277 -8.76 21.21 -6.14
N ASP A 278 -9.36 21.41 -7.32
CA ASP A 278 -8.68 21.22 -8.60
C ASP A 278 -8.98 22.37 -9.55
N ALA A 279 -7.97 22.82 -10.29
CA ALA A 279 -8.10 23.87 -11.29
C ALA A 279 -8.93 23.46 -12.51
N ALA A 280 -9.00 22.16 -12.80
CA ALA A 280 -9.76 21.62 -13.92
C ALA A 280 -11.25 21.43 -13.58
N ASP A 281 -12.07 21.29 -14.63
CA ASP A 281 -13.52 21.10 -14.50
C ASP A 281 -13.93 19.67 -14.14
N ALA A 282 -13.00 18.71 -14.22
CA ALA A 282 -13.24 17.31 -13.87
C ALA A 282 -12.03 16.70 -13.14
N PRO A 283 -12.25 15.73 -12.23
CA PRO A 283 -11.15 15.01 -11.60
C PRO A 283 -10.38 14.20 -12.65
N ALA A 284 -9.12 13.90 -12.34
CA ALA A 284 -8.21 13.16 -13.21
C ALA A 284 -7.89 13.85 -14.57
N SER A 285 -8.05 15.15 -14.70
CA SER A 285 -7.81 15.88 -15.95
C SER A 285 -6.32 15.99 -16.34
N GLY A 286 -5.39 15.73 -15.44
CA GLY A 286 -3.94 15.68 -15.72
C GLY A 286 -3.48 14.28 -16.16
N ALA A 287 -2.28 13.87 -15.74
CA ALA A 287 -1.71 12.55 -16.06
C ALA A 287 -2.59 11.36 -15.64
N SER A 288 -3.48 11.57 -14.69
CA SER A 288 -4.44 10.57 -14.22
C SER A 288 -5.63 10.35 -15.15
N GLY A 289 -5.76 11.14 -16.23
CA GLY A 289 -6.75 10.95 -17.31
C GLY A 289 -6.35 9.91 -18.36
N LEU A 290 -5.22 9.21 -18.16
CA LEU A 290 -4.77 8.14 -19.04
C LEU A 290 -5.91 7.12 -19.27
N PRO A 291 -6.29 6.79 -20.52
CA PRO A 291 -7.45 5.92 -20.81
C PRO A 291 -7.34 4.53 -20.20
N ALA A 292 -6.16 3.92 -20.25
CA ALA A 292 -5.82 2.69 -19.59
C ALA A 292 -4.32 2.68 -19.26
N GLY A 293 -3.96 2.26 -18.05
CA GLY A 293 -2.58 2.17 -17.60
C GLY A 293 -2.24 0.80 -17.03
N VAL A 294 -1.00 0.37 -17.21
CA VAL A 294 -0.47 -0.88 -16.65
C VAL A 294 -0.04 -0.66 -15.21
N PHE A 295 -0.35 -1.60 -14.33
CA PHE A 295 0.26 -1.72 -13.01
C PHE A 295 0.95 -3.07 -12.89
N ALA A 296 2.22 -3.05 -12.54
CA ALA A 296 3.05 -4.25 -12.37
C ALA A 296 4.17 -3.97 -11.35
N PRO A 297 4.68 -5.00 -10.65
CA PRO A 297 5.85 -4.84 -9.81
C PRO A 297 7.09 -4.52 -10.66
N HIS A 298 7.99 -3.71 -10.12
CA HIS A 298 9.34 -3.60 -10.64
C HIS A 298 10.17 -4.78 -10.14
N LEU A 299 11.07 -5.28 -10.97
CA LEU A 299 11.99 -6.36 -10.62
C LEU A 299 13.44 -5.94 -10.78
N SER A 300 14.26 -6.38 -9.84
CA SER A 300 15.72 -6.34 -9.89
C SER A 300 16.28 -7.60 -9.23
N PRO A 301 17.47 -8.09 -9.68
CA PRO A 301 18.06 -9.32 -9.14
C PRO A 301 18.35 -9.27 -7.65
N ASP A 302 18.61 -8.07 -7.12
CA ASP A 302 18.94 -7.78 -5.72
C ASP A 302 17.72 -7.41 -4.86
N ASP A 303 16.50 -7.53 -5.41
CA ASP A 303 15.25 -7.12 -4.75
C ASP A 303 15.33 -5.73 -4.09
N ASN A 304 15.84 -4.76 -4.85
CA ASN A 304 16.12 -3.43 -4.34
C ASN A 304 14.88 -2.67 -3.85
N LEU A 305 15.11 -1.46 -3.35
CA LEU A 305 14.08 -0.59 -2.81
C LEU A 305 12.91 -0.36 -3.79
N PHE A 306 13.19 -0.14 -5.09
CA PHE A 306 12.13 0.06 -6.08
C PHE A 306 11.26 -1.18 -6.25
N SER A 307 11.85 -2.37 -6.24
CA SER A 307 11.15 -3.65 -6.33
C SER A 307 10.20 -3.82 -5.14
N ARG A 308 10.68 -3.59 -3.93
CA ARG A 308 9.91 -3.74 -2.69
C ARG A 308 8.77 -2.73 -2.59
N VAL A 309 9.04 -1.44 -2.83
CA VAL A 309 8.01 -0.38 -2.85
C VAL A 309 6.94 -0.66 -3.90
N SER A 310 7.35 -1.10 -5.11
CA SER A 310 6.38 -1.38 -6.17
C SER A 310 5.47 -2.58 -5.84
N ARG A 311 5.98 -3.63 -5.20
CA ARG A 311 5.15 -4.77 -4.75
C ARG A 311 4.13 -4.34 -3.69
N SER A 312 4.55 -3.56 -2.68
CA SER A 312 3.62 -3.00 -1.69
C SER A 312 2.54 -2.15 -2.37
N GLY A 313 2.92 -1.35 -3.36
CA GLY A 313 1.99 -0.54 -4.13
C GLY A 313 1.05 -1.35 -5.03
N VAL A 314 1.53 -2.40 -5.69
CA VAL A 314 0.67 -3.31 -6.48
C VAL A 314 -0.33 -4.02 -5.57
N ARG A 315 0.08 -4.47 -4.39
CA ARG A 315 -0.83 -5.06 -3.40
C ARG A 315 -1.93 -4.08 -3.00
N ALA A 316 -1.57 -2.85 -2.65
CA ALA A 316 -2.53 -1.81 -2.30
C ALA A 316 -3.50 -1.48 -3.47
N MET A 317 -2.98 -1.41 -4.69
CA MET A 317 -3.78 -1.18 -5.91
C MET A 317 -4.78 -2.32 -6.14
N LEU A 318 -4.35 -3.59 -6.05
CA LEU A 318 -5.21 -4.76 -6.23
C LEU A 318 -6.34 -4.77 -5.20
N GLN A 319 -6.04 -4.50 -3.93
CA GLN A 319 -7.02 -4.47 -2.84
C GLN A 319 -8.07 -3.37 -3.05
N GLN A 320 -7.63 -2.14 -3.38
CA GLN A 320 -8.56 -1.05 -3.65
C GLN A 320 -9.37 -1.26 -4.92
N SER A 321 -8.76 -1.76 -5.98
CA SER A 321 -9.49 -2.03 -7.23
C SER A 321 -10.56 -3.11 -7.03
N ALA A 322 -10.24 -4.16 -6.30
CA ALA A 322 -11.21 -5.23 -6.01
C ALA A 322 -12.42 -4.74 -5.19
N GLN A 323 -12.22 -3.73 -4.34
CA GLN A 323 -13.29 -3.15 -3.52
C GLN A 323 -14.12 -2.09 -4.26
N LEU A 324 -13.49 -1.29 -5.11
CA LEU A 324 -14.06 -0.04 -5.63
C LEU A 324 -14.42 -0.09 -7.11
N LEU A 325 -13.83 -1.00 -7.89
CA LEU A 325 -13.92 -1.00 -9.35
C LEU A 325 -14.54 -2.28 -9.89
N GLN A 326 -15.22 -2.16 -11.01
CA GLN A 326 -15.78 -3.31 -11.72
C GLN A 326 -14.70 -4.02 -12.54
N ALA A 327 -14.39 -5.27 -12.15
CA ALA A 327 -13.45 -6.11 -12.89
C ALA A 327 -13.94 -6.37 -14.34
N GLY A 328 -13.01 -6.37 -15.29
CA GLY A 328 -13.32 -6.53 -16.71
C GLY A 328 -13.86 -5.28 -17.39
N VAL A 329 -14.19 -4.21 -16.66
CA VAL A 329 -14.70 -2.93 -17.17
C VAL A 329 -13.77 -1.77 -16.84
N ASP A 330 -13.53 -1.54 -15.55
CA ASP A 330 -12.71 -0.44 -15.08
C ASP A 330 -11.24 -0.85 -14.88
N TRP A 331 -11.00 -2.13 -14.63
CA TRP A 331 -9.70 -2.73 -14.42
C TRP A 331 -9.71 -4.23 -14.70
N SER A 332 -8.53 -4.82 -14.87
CA SER A 332 -8.39 -6.27 -14.96
C SER A 332 -7.10 -6.75 -14.33
N PRO A 333 -7.16 -7.73 -13.40
CA PRO A 333 -5.99 -8.43 -12.86
C PRO A 333 -5.55 -9.54 -13.83
N SER A 334 -5.43 -9.22 -15.12
CA SER A 334 -5.15 -10.16 -16.21
C SER A 334 -3.74 -10.75 -16.18
N GLY A 335 -2.89 -10.29 -15.28
CA GLY A 335 -1.45 -10.44 -15.38
C GLY A 335 -0.83 -9.44 -16.36
N VAL A 336 0.49 -9.40 -16.41
CA VAL A 336 1.28 -8.61 -17.36
C VAL A 336 2.46 -9.43 -17.83
N LEU A 337 2.73 -9.44 -19.12
CA LEU A 337 3.94 -10.02 -19.68
C LEU A 337 4.95 -8.90 -19.92
N GLU A 338 6.13 -8.98 -19.32
CA GLU A 338 7.21 -8.04 -19.52
C GLU A 338 8.32 -8.67 -20.37
N SER A 339 8.48 -8.18 -21.60
CA SER A 339 9.57 -8.59 -22.50
C SER A 339 10.90 -8.05 -21.97
N ARG A 340 11.90 -8.90 -21.89
CA ARG A 340 13.24 -8.57 -21.38
C ARG A 340 14.33 -9.08 -22.30
N PRO A 341 15.51 -8.41 -22.37
CA PRO A 341 16.67 -8.95 -23.08
C PRO A 341 17.09 -10.31 -22.50
N ALA A 342 17.52 -11.23 -23.36
CA ALA A 342 17.93 -12.58 -22.96
C ALA A 342 19.06 -12.59 -21.92
N THR A 343 19.91 -11.56 -21.94
CA THR A 343 21.06 -11.39 -21.04
C THR A 343 20.69 -10.99 -19.61
N HIS A 344 19.45 -10.52 -19.37
CA HIS A 344 19.09 -9.96 -18.07
C HIS A 344 17.60 -10.12 -17.75
N LEU A 345 17.21 -11.27 -17.23
CA LEU A 345 15.84 -11.52 -16.83
C LEU A 345 15.43 -10.67 -15.61
N GLY A 346 16.34 -10.43 -14.67
CA GLY A 346 16.11 -9.56 -13.51
C GLY A 346 15.32 -10.19 -12.37
N LEU A 347 15.04 -11.50 -12.42
CA LEU A 347 14.44 -12.23 -11.30
C LEU A 347 15.47 -12.44 -10.20
N PRO A 348 15.13 -12.26 -8.92
CA PRO A 348 15.96 -12.71 -7.81
C PRO A 348 16.21 -14.22 -7.88
N ALA A 349 17.41 -14.63 -7.46
CA ALA A 349 17.86 -16.01 -7.62
C ALA A 349 17.02 -17.05 -6.87
N ASP A 350 16.38 -16.64 -5.78
CA ASP A 350 15.53 -17.47 -4.93
C ASP A 350 14.06 -17.52 -5.38
N TRP A 351 13.68 -16.81 -6.47
CA TRP A 351 12.29 -16.73 -6.96
C TRP A 351 11.95 -17.84 -7.99
N HIS A 352 12.68 -18.91 -8.05
CA HIS A 352 12.33 -20.08 -8.86
C HIS A 352 11.32 -21.02 -8.16
N SER A 353 11.07 -20.81 -6.86
CA SER A 353 10.08 -21.51 -6.04
C SER A 353 9.57 -20.62 -4.90
N GLY A 354 8.48 -21.02 -4.25
CA GLY A 354 7.93 -20.31 -3.09
C GLY A 354 7.22 -19.00 -3.43
N PRO A 355 7.07 -18.08 -2.46
CA PRO A 355 6.18 -16.91 -2.58
C PRO A 355 6.60 -15.89 -3.65
N GLY A 356 7.86 -15.91 -4.10
CA GLY A 356 8.32 -15.05 -5.19
C GLY A 356 7.64 -15.38 -6.52
N THR A 357 7.36 -16.67 -6.78
CA THR A 357 6.68 -17.10 -8.02
C THR A 357 5.24 -16.62 -8.11
N GLU A 358 4.59 -16.35 -6.99
CA GLU A 358 3.24 -15.79 -6.96
C GLU A 358 3.19 -14.32 -7.42
N TRP A 359 4.32 -13.63 -7.36
CA TRP A 359 4.51 -12.30 -7.90
C TRP A 359 4.90 -12.33 -9.36
N SER A 360 6.02 -13.00 -9.64
CA SER A 360 6.66 -12.95 -10.95
C SER A 360 7.51 -14.18 -11.19
N GLN A 361 7.45 -14.68 -12.42
CA GLN A 361 8.22 -15.84 -12.84
C GLN A 361 8.59 -15.72 -14.32
N ARG A 362 9.53 -16.53 -14.78
CA ARG A 362 9.81 -16.63 -16.21
C ARG A 362 8.52 -17.01 -16.95
N ALA A 363 8.22 -16.32 -18.03
CA ALA A 363 7.04 -16.63 -18.83
C ALA A 363 7.16 -18.02 -19.46
N ALA A 364 6.10 -18.81 -19.35
CA ALA A 364 5.99 -20.11 -20.01
C ALA A 364 5.69 -19.93 -21.50
N ALA A 365 5.94 -20.98 -22.29
CA ALA A 365 5.80 -20.92 -23.75
C ALA A 365 4.39 -20.58 -24.23
N ASP A 366 3.35 -21.03 -23.51
CA ASP A 366 1.97 -20.69 -23.78
C ASP A 366 1.69 -19.19 -23.65
N ARG A 367 2.28 -18.53 -22.65
CA ARG A 367 2.17 -17.07 -22.43
C ARG A 367 2.88 -16.28 -23.54
N LEU A 368 4.05 -16.73 -23.97
CA LEU A 368 4.76 -16.13 -25.11
C LEU A 368 3.93 -16.25 -26.38
N HIS A 369 3.38 -17.42 -26.65
CA HIS A 369 2.51 -17.65 -27.80
C HIS A 369 1.26 -16.77 -27.80
N LEU A 370 0.55 -16.70 -26.66
CA LEU A 370 -0.63 -15.83 -26.47
C LEU A 370 -0.32 -14.33 -26.61
N ALA A 371 0.92 -13.93 -26.33
CA ALA A 371 1.39 -12.57 -26.54
C ALA A 371 1.83 -12.29 -27.99
N GLY A 372 1.90 -13.32 -28.85
CA GLY A 372 2.44 -13.20 -30.20
C GLY A 372 3.97 -13.04 -30.24
N LEU A 373 4.67 -13.50 -29.20
CA LEU A 373 6.12 -13.51 -29.13
C LEU A 373 6.69 -14.84 -29.62
N ALA A 374 7.92 -14.76 -30.14
CA ALA A 374 8.63 -15.96 -30.57
C ALA A 374 8.90 -16.92 -29.40
N PRO A 375 8.90 -18.26 -29.61
CA PRO A 375 9.08 -19.23 -28.51
C PRO A 375 10.40 -19.06 -27.73
N GLN A 376 11.44 -18.52 -28.37
CA GLN A 376 12.74 -18.22 -27.77
C GLN A 376 12.80 -16.85 -27.07
N ALA A 377 11.74 -16.05 -27.12
CA ALA A 377 11.72 -14.75 -26.48
C ALA A 377 11.89 -14.87 -24.96
N THR A 378 12.57 -13.92 -24.37
CA THR A 378 12.74 -13.86 -22.91
C THR A 378 11.77 -12.85 -22.32
N ALA A 379 10.92 -13.34 -21.43
CA ALA A 379 9.92 -12.50 -20.77
C ALA A 379 9.65 -12.97 -19.35
N ILE A 380 9.11 -12.05 -18.55
CA ILE A 380 8.59 -12.29 -17.20
C ILE A 380 7.07 -12.24 -17.24
N TRP A 381 6.44 -13.18 -16.57
CA TRP A 381 5.02 -13.16 -16.26
C TRP A 381 4.79 -12.63 -14.85
N HIS A 382 4.11 -11.49 -14.73
CA HIS A 382 3.66 -10.91 -13.47
C HIS A 382 2.23 -11.36 -13.22
N ALA A 383 2.05 -12.37 -12.38
CA ALA A 383 0.73 -12.94 -12.12
C ALA A 383 -0.21 -11.97 -11.37
N ARG A 384 0.36 -11.12 -10.51
CA ARG A 384 -0.36 -10.11 -9.71
C ARG A 384 -0.19 -8.70 -10.30
N ALA A 385 -0.59 -8.56 -11.54
CA ALA A 385 -0.48 -7.33 -12.32
C ALA A 385 -1.69 -7.20 -13.26
N GLY A 386 -1.77 -6.10 -13.99
CA GLY A 386 -2.87 -5.91 -14.92
C GLY A 386 -2.93 -4.48 -15.46
N TRP A 387 -4.12 -4.10 -15.89
CA TRP A 387 -4.42 -2.74 -16.32
C TRP A 387 -5.59 -2.14 -15.51
N ALA A 388 -5.64 -0.83 -15.44
CA ALA A 388 -6.77 -0.10 -14.88
C ALA A 388 -6.96 1.25 -15.58
N ARG A 389 -8.17 1.81 -15.45
CA ARG A 389 -8.51 3.17 -15.85
C ARG A 389 -8.27 4.10 -14.65
N PRO A 390 -7.23 4.95 -14.66
CA PRO A 390 -6.91 5.77 -13.50
C PRO A 390 -8.06 6.71 -13.11
N ALA A 391 -8.78 7.26 -14.11
CA ALA A 391 -9.90 8.16 -13.84
C ALA A 391 -11.06 7.48 -13.09
N ARG A 392 -11.29 6.18 -13.33
CA ARG A 392 -12.30 5.41 -12.58
C ARG A 392 -11.89 5.21 -11.13
N LEU A 393 -10.62 4.90 -10.89
CA LEU A 393 -10.08 4.79 -9.54
C LEU A 393 -10.14 6.13 -8.79
N VAL A 394 -9.79 7.24 -9.45
CA VAL A 394 -9.90 8.59 -8.89
C VAL A 394 -11.35 8.89 -8.49
N ALA A 395 -12.30 8.66 -9.39
CA ALA A 395 -13.72 8.90 -9.12
C ALA A 395 -14.23 8.06 -7.94
N ALA A 396 -13.87 6.79 -7.89
CA ALA A 396 -14.25 5.89 -6.78
C ALA A 396 -13.64 6.32 -5.45
N LEU A 397 -12.36 6.72 -5.42
CA LEU A 397 -11.70 7.23 -4.21
C LEU A 397 -12.30 8.55 -3.71
N LEU A 398 -12.67 9.45 -4.61
CA LEU A 398 -13.34 10.71 -4.27
C LEU A 398 -14.79 10.51 -3.79
N GLY A 399 -15.38 9.33 -4.04
CA GLY A 399 -16.67 8.91 -3.50
C GLY A 399 -16.65 8.47 -2.05
N GLU A 400 -15.50 8.41 -1.38
CA GLU A 400 -15.40 8.07 0.04
C GLU A 400 -16.17 9.10 0.89
N PRO A 401 -17.01 8.66 1.85
CA PRO A 401 -17.73 9.57 2.74
C PRO A 401 -16.79 10.54 3.47
N GLY A 402 -17.17 11.81 3.54
CA GLY A 402 -16.35 12.86 4.17
C GLY A 402 -15.47 13.63 3.17
N ILE A 403 -15.56 13.33 1.88
CA ILE A 403 -14.87 14.08 0.82
C ILE A 403 -15.87 14.95 0.05
N ALA A 404 -15.53 16.23 -0.10
CA ALA A 404 -16.14 17.13 -1.06
C ALA A 404 -15.06 17.60 -2.04
N TRP A 405 -15.30 17.49 -3.36
CA TRP A 405 -14.38 18.03 -4.34
C TRP A 405 -14.99 19.23 -5.08
N GLN A 406 -14.15 20.16 -5.50
CA GLN A 406 -14.53 21.40 -6.16
C GLN A 406 -13.73 21.58 -7.45
N ALA A 407 -14.46 21.66 -8.56
CA ALA A 407 -13.94 21.98 -9.89
C ALA A 407 -13.61 23.46 -10.04
N GLY A 408 -12.73 23.82 -10.98
CA GLY A 408 -12.39 25.20 -11.31
C GLY A 408 -11.77 25.97 -10.13
N ALA A 409 -11.34 25.28 -9.10
CA ALA A 409 -10.73 25.85 -7.89
C ALA A 409 -9.21 25.97 -8.06
N ASN A 410 -8.78 26.96 -8.84
CA ASN A 410 -7.37 27.22 -9.10
C ASN A 410 -6.71 27.90 -7.89
N VAL A 411 -6.06 27.12 -7.02
CA VAL A 411 -5.30 27.65 -5.89
C VAL A 411 -4.01 28.28 -6.40
N ALA A 412 -3.89 29.58 -6.21
CA ALA A 412 -2.70 30.34 -6.59
C ALA A 412 -1.72 30.54 -5.43
N ARG A 413 -2.21 30.58 -4.18
CA ARG A 413 -1.40 30.86 -2.99
C ARG A 413 -1.95 30.18 -1.75
N LEU A 414 -1.04 29.84 -0.84
CA LEU A 414 -1.35 29.36 0.51
C LEU A 414 -0.88 30.37 1.54
N GLU A 415 -1.67 30.56 2.59
CA GLU A 415 -1.31 31.38 3.74
C GLU A 415 -1.50 30.58 5.03
N CYS A 416 -0.47 30.59 5.89
CA CYS A 416 -0.59 30.08 7.25
C CYS A 416 -1.09 31.22 8.14
N VAL A 417 -2.24 31.03 8.74
CA VAL A 417 -2.87 32.02 9.62
C VAL A 417 -2.67 31.59 11.07
N PRO A 418 -1.91 32.35 11.86
CA PRO A 418 -1.77 32.09 13.29
C PRO A 418 -3.12 32.22 14.00
N SER A 419 -3.39 31.33 14.95
CA SER A 419 -4.56 31.41 15.84
C SER A 419 -4.16 31.10 17.27
N SER A 420 -4.95 31.56 18.24
CA SER A 420 -4.72 31.31 19.67
C SER A 420 -4.75 29.82 20.05
N ALA A 421 -5.47 29.00 19.29
CA ALA A 421 -5.61 27.57 19.56
C ALA A 421 -4.65 26.70 18.73
N SER A 422 -4.54 26.99 17.44
CA SER A 422 -3.62 26.34 16.49
C SER A 422 -3.63 27.11 15.18
N SER A 423 -2.52 27.13 14.45
CA SER A 423 -2.48 27.71 13.09
C SER A 423 -3.38 26.92 12.16
N PHE A 424 -3.97 27.61 11.19
CA PHE A 424 -4.70 26.99 10.09
C PHE A 424 -4.24 27.55 8.74
N TRP A 425 -4.55 26.85 7.69
CA TRP A 425 -4.19 27.21 6.33
C TRP A 425 -5.37 27.76 5.56
N ARG A 426 -5.12 28.77 4.74
CA ARG A 426 -6.04 29.35 3.80
C ARG A 426 -5.55 29.15 2.37
N ALA A 427 -6.37 28.54 1.53
CA ALA A 427 -6.12 28.42 0.09
C ALA A 427 -6.80 29.57 -0.64
N LEU A 428 -6.02 30.31 -1.45
CA LEU A 428 -6.46 31.53 -2.14
C LEU A 428 -6.33 31.36 -3.65
N ASP A 429 -7.28 31.95 -4.39
CA ASP A 429 -7.17 32.10 -5.84
C ASP A 429 -6.25 33.27 -6.24
N ALA A 430 -6.09 33.51 -7.55
CA ALA A 430 -5.25 34.59 -8.10
C ALA A 430 -5.79 36.00 -7.74
N GLN A 431 -7.08 36.12 -7.41
CA GLN A 431 -7.71 37.37 -6.97
C GLN A 431 -7.67 37.58 -5.45
N GLY A 432 -7.03 36.66 -4.73
CA GLY A 432 -6.96 36.70 -3.27
C GLY A 432 -8.23 36.25 -2.54
N ARG A 433 -9.21 35.67 -3.25
CA ARG A 433 -10.43 35.14 -2.63
C ARG A 433 -10.10 33.80 -1.96
N THR A 434 -10.63 33.62 -0.74
CA THR A 434 -10.49 32.36 -0.02
C THR A 434 -11.37 31.27 -0.66
N LEU A 435 -10.73 30.19 -1.12
CA LEU A 435 -11.40 29.01 -1.65
C LEU A 435 -11.74 28.02 -0.53
N ALA A 436 -10.84 27.85 0.44
CA ALA A 436 -11.05 26.97 1.60
C ALA A 436 -10.09 27.32 2.75
N GLU A 437 -10.47 26.86 3.97
CA GLU A 437 -9.63 26.94 5.17
C GLU A 437 -9.60 25.57 5.87
N ALA A 438 -8.43 25.16 6.38
CA ALA A 438 -8.25 23.89 7.06
C ALA A 438 -7.01 23.87 7.96
N GLU A 439 -6.99 22.96 8.92
CA GLU A 439 -5.86 22.70 9.80
C GLU A 439 -4.77 21.88 9.11
N LEU A 440 -5.13 21.15 8.05
CA LEU A 440 -4.23 20.31 7.26
C LEU A 440 -4.35 20.64 5.77
N VAL A 441 -3.22 20.77 5.08
CA VAL A 441 -3.15 20.89 3.62
C VAL A 441 -2.25 19.80 3.05
N VAL A 442 -2.70 19.13 1.99
CA VAL A 442 -1.92 18.14 1.23
C VAL A 442 -1.73 18.65 -0.20
N LEU A 443 -0.48 18.90 -0.57
CA LEU A 443 -0.10 19.25 -1.93
C LEU A 443 0.01 17.99 -2.79
N ALA A 444 -0.91 17.80 -3.75
CA ALA A 444 -0.94 16.68 -4.68
C ALA A 444 -1.09 17.15 -6.15
N ALA A 445 -0.68 18.41 -6.42
CA ALA A 445 -0.85 19.11 -7.70
C ALA A 445 0.21 18.76 -8.75
N GLY A 446 0.94 17.64 -8.57
CA GLY A 446 1.99 17.22 -9.50
C GLY A 446 3.09 18.28 -9.66
N PRO A 447 3.44 18.69 -10.91
CA PRO A 447 4.49 19.70 -11.12
C PRO A 447 4.18 21.06 -10.50
N ALA A 448 2.89 21.41 -10.33
CA ALA A 448 2.47 22.70 -9.76
C ALA A 448 2.74 22.83 -8.25
N CYS A 449 3.15 21.77 -7.56
CA CYS A 449 3.47 21.83 -6.13
C CYS A 449 4.54 22.90 -5.84
N ASN A 450 5.56 23.06 -6.68
CA ASN A 450 6.63 24.05 -6.47
C ASN A 450 6.13 25.50 -6.60
N ALA A 451 5.15 25.77 -7.45
CA ALA A 451 4.55 27.10 -7.55
C ALA A 451 3.79 27.46 -6.26
N LEU A 452 3.10 26.50 -5.64
CA LEU A 452 2.41 26.70 -4.37
C LEU A 452 3.38 26.87 -3.18
N LEU A 453 4.56 26.28 -3.26
CA LEU A 453 5.60 26.40 -2.24
C LEU A 453 6.43 27.69 -2.37
N ALA A 454 6.50 28.31 -3.55
CA ALA A 454 7.34 29.47 -3.82
C ALA A 454 7.03 30.70 -2.93
N GLY A 455 5.77 30.85 -2.50
CA GLY A 455 5.35 31.92 -1.56
C GLY A 455 5.57 31.59 -0.08
N LEU A 456 6.05 30.40 0.23
CA LEU A 456 6.29 29.90 1.57
C LEU A 456 7.81 29.73 1.76
N SER A 457 8.34 29.96 2.94
CA SER A 457 9.76 29.75 3.25
C SER A 457 10.13 28.26 3.24
N ALA A 458 9.85 27.58 2.11
CA ALA A 458 10.10 26.17 1.88
C ALA A 458 11.04 25.98 0.67
N PRO A 459 12.00 25.05 0.72
CA PRO A 459 12.81 24.73 -0.44
C PRO A 459 11.95 24.08 -1.53
N PRO A 460 12.28 24.31 -2.82
CA PRO A 460 11.59 23.64 -3.90
C PRO A 460 11.84 22.12 -3.86
N LEU A 461 10.83 21.36 -4.19
CA LEU A 461 10.94 19.90 -4.34
C LEU A 461 11.69 19.56 -5.65
N PRO A 462 12.49 18.48 -5.67
CA PRO A 462 13.25 18.07 -6.86
C PRO A 462 12.33 17.42 -7.91
N LEU A 463 11.35 18.17 -8.40
CA LEU A 463 10.33 17.70 -9.34
C LEU A 463 10.76 17.90 -10.79
N GLN A 464 10.45 16.93 -11.64
CA GLN A 464 10.65 16.96 -13.08
C GLN A 464 9.35 16.67 -13.80
N SER A 465 9.01 17.51 -14.77
CA SER A 465 7.89 17.27 -15.68
C SER A 465 8.31 16.30 -16.79
N VAL A 466 7.46 15.32 -17.08
CA VAL A 466 7.69 14.37 -18.18
C VAL A 466 6.40 14.26 -18.99
N ARG A 467 6.38 14.93 -20.14
CA ARG A 467 5.29 14.83 -21.11
C ARG A 467 5.31 13.47 -21.80
N GLY A 468 4.14 12.91 -22.11
CA GLY A 468 4.04 11.70 -22.89
C GLY A 468 2.72 11.58 -23.60
N GLN A 469 2.76 11.01 -24.80
CA GLN A 469 1.60 10.69 -25.60
C GLN A 469 1.40 9.18 -25.68
N LEU A 470 0.15 8.76 -25.51
CA LEU A 470 -0.35 7.42 -25.80
C LEU A 470 -1.06 7.45 -27.15
N SER A 471 -0.86 6.41 -27.95
CA SER A 471 -1.62 6.14 -29.18
C SER A 471 -2.69 5.10 -28.87
N TRP A 472 -3.94 5.32 -29.28
CA TRP A 472 -5.01 4.36 -29.03
C TRP A 472 -6.02 4.35 -30.17
N GLY A 473 -6.83 3.29 -30.26
CA GLY A 473 -7.88 3.21 -31.24
C GLY A 473 -8.93 2.15 -30.90
N VAL A 474 -10.05 2.18 -31.64
CA VAL A 474 -11.09 1.17 -31.54
C VAL A 474 -10.59 -0.14 -32.14
N GLN A 475 -10.83 -1.24 -31.47
CA GLN A 475 -10.40 -2.55 -31.89
C GLN A 475 -11.39 -3.13 -32.91
N GLY A 476 -10.99 -3.20 -34.16
CA GLY A 476 -11.77 -3.83 -35.24
C GLY A 476 -11.77 -5.36 -35.17
N ALA A 477 -12.45 -6.00 -36.08
CA ALA A 477 -12.50 -7.48 -36.15
C ALA A 477 -11.11 -8.14 -36.36
N GLU A 478 -10.25 -7.49 -37.10
CA GLU A 478 -8.87 -7.92 -37.39
C GLU A 478 -8.00 -7.94 -36.14
N ALA A 479 -8.25 -7.05 -35.17
CA ALA A 479 -7.50 -6.92 -33.95
C ALA A 479 -7.95 -7.92 -32.85
N ARG A 480 -8.78 -8.91 -33.14
CA ARG A 480 -9.16 -9.98 -32.20
C ARG A 480 -7.97 -10.86 -31.79
N SER A 481 -6.92 -10.87 -32.59
CA SER A 481 -5.67 -11.59 -32.33
C SER A 481 -4.73 -10.88 -31.34
N LEU A 482 -5.05 -9.64 -30.92
CA LEU A 482 -4.23 -8.91 -29.95
C LEU A 482 -4.25 -9.60 -28.57
N PRO A 483 -3.14 -9.54 -27.81
CA PRO A 483 -3.05 -10.16 -26.49
C PRO A 483 -4.18 -9.73 -25.55
N ALA A 484 -4.76 -10.69 -24.81
CA ALA A 484 -5.81 -10.42 -23.83
C ALA A 484 -5.28 -9.86 -22.50
N PHE A 485 -3.99 -9.70 -22.35
CA PHE A 485 -3.30 -9.11 -21.21
C PHE A 485 -2.25 -8.11 -21.68
N PRO A 486 -1.87 -7.12 -20.86
CA PRO A 486 -0.85 -6.16 -21.22
C PRO A 486 0.51 -6.82 -21.50
N VAL A 487 1.16 -6.38 -22.58
CA VAL A 487 2.56 -6.69 -22.87
C VAL A 487 3.37 -5.42 -22.71
N ASN A 488 4.40 -5.47 -21.89
CA ASN A 488 5.26 -4.35 -21.53
C ASN A 488 6.72 -4.64 -21.90
N GLY A 489 7.53 -3.61 -22.15
CA GLY A 489 8.94 -3.70 -22.49
C GLY A 489 9.47 -2.33 -22.89
N HIS A 490 10.06 -2.20 -24.07
CA HIS A 490 10.32 -0.91 -24.69
C HIS A 490 9.01 -0.37 -25.28
N GLY A 491 8.19 0.30 -24.47
CA GLY A 491 6.77 0.58 -24.73
C GLY A 491 5.84 -0.44 -24.08
N ALA A 492 4.55 -0.33 -24.36
CA ALA A 492 3.53 -1.28 -23.92
C ALA A 492 2.38 -1.37 -24.92
N LEU A 493 1.71 -2.53 -24.94
CA LEU A 493 0.40 -2.71 -25.58
C LEU A 493 -0.60 -3.17 -24.52
N VAL A 494 -1.73 -2.46 -24.42
CA VAL A 494 -2.90 -2.84 -23.61
C VAL A 494 -4.08 -2.93 -24.56
N ALA A 495 -4.48 -4.12 -24.91
CA ALA A 495 -5.62 -4.37 -25.79
C ALA A 495 -6.82 -4.91 -25.00
N GLN A 496 -7.94 -5.14 -25.67
CA GLN A 496 -9.17 -5.68 -25.10
C GLN A 496 -9.76 -4.81 -23.97
N VAL A 497 -9.50 -3.49 -23.97
CA VAL A 497 -10.06 -2.57 -22.97
C VAL A 497 -11.50 -2.22 -23.39
N PRO A 498 -12.54 -2.56 -22.63
CA PRO A 498 -13.94 -2.33 -23.04
C PRO A 498 -14.25 -0.85 -23.27
N LEU A 499 -15.11 -0.52 -24.22
CA LEU A 499 -15.62 0.82 -24.46
C LEU A 499 -17.06 0.97 -23.93
N ALA A 500 -17.42 2.16 -23.46
CA ALA A 500 -18.74 2.44 -22.90
C ALA A 500 -19.89 2.19 -23.91
N GLY A 501 -19.62 2.37 -25.20
CA GLY A 501 -20.59 2.12 -26.31
C GLY A 501 -20.57 0.69 -26.86
N GLY A 502 -19.86 -0.24 -26.17
CA GLY A 502 -19.59 -1.59 -26.69
C GLY A 502 -18.31 -1.67 -27.52
N GLY A 503 -17.82 -2.89 -27.74
CA GLY A 503 -16.51 -3.12 -28.36
C GLY A 503 -15.34 -2.88 -27.41
N HIS A 504 -14.14 -2.85 -27.97
CA HIS A 504 -12.88 -2.73 -27.21
C HIS A 504 -11.95 -1.69 -27.84
N ALA A 505 -11.00 -1.22 -27.06
CA ALA A 505 -9.91 -0.37 -27.50
C ALA A 505 -8.55 -1.04 -27.27
N TRP A 506 -7.59 -0.65 -28.10
CA TRP A 506 -6.17 -0.93 -27.90
C TRP A 506 -5.43 0.37 -27.56
N HIS A 507 -4.36 0.27 -26.78
CA HIS A 507 -3.53 1.38 -26.32
C HIS A 507 -2.07 0.99 -26.49
N ALA A 508 -1.29 1.80 -27.22
CA ALA A 508 0.13 1.56 -27.48
C ALA A 508 0.97 2.77 -27.07
N GLY A 509 2.09 2.53 -26.45
CA GLY A 509 3.03 3.58 -26.06
C GLY A 509 3.49 3.45 -24.61
N SER A 510 4.00 4.54 -24.03
CA SER A 510 3.91 5.95 -24.40
C SER A 510 5.27 6.56 -24.69
N THR A 511 5.28 7.79 -25.21
CA THR A 511 6.50 8.61 -25.31
C THR A 511 6.89 9.19 -23.95
N PHE A 512 8.16 9.64 -23.84
CA PHE A 512 8.74 10.26 -22.65
C PHE A 512 9.62 11.44 -23.02
N GLU A 513 9.12 12.66 -22.79
CA GLU A 513 9.82 13.92 -23.07
C GLU A 513 10.07 14.63 -21.75
N ARG A 514 11.33 14.58 -21.30
CA ARG A 514 11.75 15.17 -20.01
C ARG A 514 11.80 16.68 -20.10
N ASP A 515 11.46 17.34 -18.99
CA ASP A 515 11.47 18.79 -18.82
C ASP A 515 10.52 19.53 -19.78
N VAL A 516 9.54 18.80 -20.32
CA VAL A 516 8.49 19.34 -21.17
C VAL A 516 7.15 19.24 -20.45
N ALA A 517 6.46 20.38 -20.31
CA ALA A 517 5.16 20.46 -19.65
C ALA A 517 4.06 21.05 -20.56
N GLN A 518 4.40 21.48 -21.76
CA GLN A 518 3.46 22.18 -22.65
C GLN A 518 2.43 21.19 -23.22
N LEU A 519 1.15 21.55 -23.09
CA LEU A 519 -0.01 20.88 -23.68
C LEU A 519 -0.95 21.96 -24.24
N PRO A 520 -1.72 21.66 -25.31
CA PRO A 520 -1.67 20.44 -26.11
C PRO A 520 -0.42 20.34 -26.99
N LEU A 521 -0.16 19.15 -27.55
CA LEU A 521 0.89 18.95 -28.56
C LEU A 521 0.47 19.60 -29.88
N SER A 522 1.45 20.13 -30.65
CA SER A 522 1.21 20.55 -32.02
C SER A 522 0.83 19.33 -32.91
N PRO A 523 0.20 19.53 -34.08
CA PRO A 523 -0.08 18.44 -35.01
C PRO A 523 1.19 17.66 -35.39
N GLU A 524 2.33 18.31 -35.60
CA GLU A 524 3.61 17.72 -35.95
C GLU A 524 4.19 16.89 -34.79
N GLU A 525 4.17 17.44 -33.56
CA GLU A 525 4.60 16.72 -32.35
C GLU A 525 3.76 15.47 -32.13
N ARG A 526 2.43 15.56 -32.33
CA ARG A 526 1.49 14.45 -32.20
C ARG A 526 1.77 13.34 -33.22
N ALA A 527 2.00 13.70 -34.49
CA ALA A 527 2.36 12.77 -35.55
C ALA A 527 3.69 12.06 -35.25
N ALA A 528 4.70 12.83 -34.84
CA ALA A 528 6.00 12.28 -34.44
C ALA A 528 5.89 11.32 -33.24
N ALA A 529 5.02 11.61 -32.26
CA ALA A 529 4.78 10.75 -31.13
C ALA A 529 4.04 9.44 -31.54
N HIS A 530 3.10 9.50 -32.48
CA HIS A 530 2.47 8.30 -33.05
C HIS A 530 3.52 7.42 -33.76
N ALA A 531 4.39 8.00 -34.57
CA ALA A 531 5.45 7.27 -35.24
C ALA A 531 6.39 6.56 -34.25
N ARG A 532 6.80 7.24 -33.17
CA ARG A 532 7.61 6.63 -32.11
C ARG A 532 6.88 5.47 -31.39
N ASN A 533 5.60 5.67 -31.04
CA ASN A 533 4.80 4.62 -30.41
C ASN A 533 4.61 3.41 -31.31
N TRP A 534 4.42 3.62 -32.62
CA TRP A 534 4.35 2.53 -33.57
C TRP A 534 5.68 1.79 -33.70
N GLN A 535 6.81 2.50 -33.76
CA GLN A 535 8.13 1.89 -33.79
C GLN A 535 8.37 1.01 -32.54
N HIS A 536 8.08 1.52 -31.33
CA HIS A 536 8.18 0.73 -30.10
C HIS A 536 7.27 -0.50 -30.13
N LEU A 537 6.06 -0.38 -30.68
CA LEU A 537 5.15 -1.51 -30.83
C LEU A 537 5.69 -2.54 -31.82
N ALA A 538 6.25 -2.11 -32.94
CA ALA A 538 6.82 -2.98 -33.97
C ALA A 538 8.05 -3.75 -33.45
N GLU A 539 8.87 -3.11 -32.62
CA GLU A 539 9.99 -3.75 -31.93
C GLU A 539 9.52 -4.76 -30.86
N LEU A 540 8.49 -4.40 -30.07
CA LEU A 540 7.97 -5.22 -28.97
C LEU A 540 7.14 -6.40 -29.47
N LEU A 541 6.20 -6.16 -30.40
CA LEU A 541 5.20 -7.10 -30.88
C LEU A 541 4.97 -6.93 -32.40
N PRO A 542 5.88 -7.45 -33.26
CA PRO A 542 5.80 -7.26 -34.70
C PRO A 542 4.47 -7.70 -35.32
N GLY A 543 3.89 -8.82 -34.84
CA GLY A 543 2.60 -9.32 -35.32
C GLY A 543 1.44 -8.38 -34.96
N SER A 544 1.41 -7.86 -33.76
CA SER A 544 0.40 -6.86 -33.36
C SER A 544 0.56 -5.53 -34.09
N ALA A 545 1.80 -5.09 -34.35
CA ALA A 545 2.08 -3.90 -35.14
C ALA A 545 1.59 -4.04 -36.57
N ALA A 546 1.82 -5.19 -37.22
CA ALA A 546 1.29 -5.48 -38.55
C ALA A 546 -0.25 -5.41 -38.59
N THR A 547 -0.92 -5.97 -37.58
CA THR A 547 -2.38 -5.91 -37.44
C THR A 547 -2.90 -4.47 -37.31
N LEU A 548 -2.15 -3.59 -36.63
CA LEU A 548 -2.54 -2.20 -36.35
C LEU A 548 -1.98 -1.18 -37.35
N GLN A 549 -1.20 -1.63 -38.37
CA GLN A 549 -0.49 -0.76 -39.29
C GLN A 549 -1.42 0.25 -39.98
N ALA A 550 -2.60 -0.17 -40.44
CA ALA A 550 -3.57 0.68 -41.12
C ALA A 550 -4.06 1.83 -40.20
N ALA A 551 -4.19 1.61 -38.91
CA ALA A 551 -4.58 2.64 -37.95
C ALA A 551 -3.53 3.73 -37.78
N PHE A 552 -2.25 3.40 -37.96
CA PHE A 552 -1.13 4.33 -37.85
C PHE A 552 -0.74 4.98 -39.17
N ASP A 553 -1.45 4.70 -40.28
CA ASP A 553 -1.16 5.33 -41.56
C ASP A 553 -1.44 6.84 -41.48
N PRO A 554 -0.44 7.71 -41.71
CA PRO A 554 -0.64 9.15 -41.68
C PRO A 554 -1.64 9.65 -42.73
N ALA A 555 -1.80 8.92 -43.84
CA ALA A 555 -2.77 9.26 -44.90
C ALA A 555 -4.23 9.00 -44.47
N ALA A 556 -4.45 8.20 -43.41
CA ALA A 556 -5.75 7.84 -42.89
C ALA A 556 -6.14 8.64 -41.61
N CYS A 557 -5.46 9.73 -41.31
CA CYS A 557 -5.57 10.46 -40.02
C CYS A 557 -7.01 10.90 -39.65
N ASP A 558 -7.89 11.07 -40.62
CA ASP A 558 -9.30 11.45 -40.41
C ASP A 558 -10.29 10.30 -40.74
N ALA A 559 -9.78 9.10 -41.06
CA ALA A 559 -10.61 7.94 -41.39
C ALA A 559 -11.21 7.29 -40.12
N PRO A 560 -12.39 6.67 -40.22
CA PRO A 560 -12.91 5.82 -39.16
C PRO A 560 -11.90 4.72 -38.82
N GLY A 561 -11.48 4.65 -37.56
CA GLY A 561 -10.47 3.69 -37.09
C GLY A 561 -9.02 4.19 -37.06
N ALA A 562 -8.78 5.43 -37.48
CA ALA A 562 -7.46 6.07 -37.34
C ALA A 562 -7.03 6.17 -35.88
N VAL A 563 -5.71 6.17 -35.68
CA VAL A 563 -5.08 6.30 -34.35
C VAL A 563 -5.46 7.64 -33.72
N GLN A 564 -5.84 7.57 -32.45
CA GLN A 564 -6.13 8.73 -31.61
C GLN A 564 -5.00 8.97 -30.61
N ALA A 565 -4.83 10.22 -30.18
CA ALA A 565 -3.84 10.62 -29.20
C ALA A 565 -4.49 10.93 -27.84
N TRP A 566 -3.82 10.50 -26.78
CA TRP A 566 -3.98 11.07 -25.45
C TRP A 566 -2.61 11.53 -24.97
N ALA A 567 -2.54 12.72 -24.37
CA ALA A 567 -1.28 13.25 -23.85
C ALA A 567 -1.45 13.78 -22.42
N GLY A 568 -0.39 13.67 -21.62
CA GLY A 568 -0.38 14.17 -20.26
C GLY A 568 1.04 14.41 -19.75
N VAL A 569 1.14 15.23 -18.70
CA VAL A 569 2.42 15.57 -18.04
C VAL A 569 2.50 14.83 -16.72
N ARG A 570 3.45 13.91 -16.62
CA ARG A 570 3.78 13.17 -15.40
C ARG A 570 4.70 14.03 -14.55
N CYS A 571 4.55 13.93 -13.22
CA CYS A 571 5.46 14.50 -12.24
C CYS A 571 6.33 13.40 -11.65
N THR A 572 7.64 13.52 -11.73
CA THR A 572 8.60 12.59 -11.13
C THR A 572 9.62 13.35 -10.29
N ALA A 573 10.24 12.70 -9.33
CA ALA A 573 11.44 13.20 -8.67
C ALA A 573 12.69 12.70 -9.41
N HIS A 574 13.85 13.37 -9.23
CA HIS A 574 15.09 12.97 -9.87
C HIS A 574 15.51 11.53 -9.51
N ASP A 575 15.27 11.11 -8.27
CA ASP A 575 15.50 9.75 -7.78
C ASP A 575 14.40 8.74 -8.18
N ARG A 576 13.35 9.20 -8.87
CA ARG A 576 12.20 8.41 -9.35
C ARG A 576 11.33 7.80 -8.23
N LEU A 577 11.49 8.22 -6.97
CA LEU A 577 10.63 7.84 -5.86
C LEU A 577 9.54 8.89 -5.63
N PRO A 578 8.35 8.50 -5.13
CA PRO A 578 7.35 9.45 -4.65
C PRO A 578 7.89 10.30 -3.50
N ILE A 579 7.33 11.50 -3.33
CA ILE A 579 7.61 12.37 -2.21
C ILE A 579 6.36 12.44 -1.33
N VAL A 580 6.47 11.94 -0.09
CA VAL A 580 5.36 11.82 0.86
C VAL A 580 5.81 12.28 2.24
N GLY A 581 5.08 13.20 2.85
CA GLY A 581 5.38 13.64 4.22
C GLY A 581 5.14 15.14 4.45
N PRO A 582 5.50 15.67 5.64
CA PRO A 582 5.41 17.09 5.94
C PRO A 582 6.42 17.89 5.09
N VAL A 583 6.04 19.06 4.62
CA VAL A 583 6.95 19.94 3.86
C VAL A 583 8.07 20.46 4.76
N ASN A 584 7.71 20.99 5.90
CA ASN A 584 8.61 21.37 7.00
C ASN A 584 7.76 21.37 8.29
N ALA A 585 7.87 20.31 9.08
CA ALA A 585 7.01 20.14 10.25
C ALA A 585 7.15 21.27 11.30
N ALA A 586 8.34 21.84 11.43
CA ALA A 586 8.60 22.90 12.41
C ALA A 586 8.14 24.29 11.91
N ALA A 587 8.47 24.65 10.68
CA ALA A 587 8.18 25.98 10.13
C ALA A 587 6.80 26.09 9.49
N LEU A 588 6.26 24.99 8.96
CA LEU A 588 4.99 24.92 8.21
C LEU A 588 4.11 23.78 8.74
N PRO A 589 3.69 23.85 10.02
CA PRO A 589 2.89 22.79 10.62
C PRO A 589 1.57 22.61 9.86
N GLY A 590 1.16 21.36 9.64
CA GLY A 590 -0.05 21.03 8.89
C GLY A 590 0.08 21.10 7.37
N LEU A 591 1.24 21.46 6.80
CA LEU A 591 1.47 21.41 5.35
C LEU A 591 2.22 20.13 4.96
N TRP A 592 1.56 19.30 4.16
CA TRP A 592 2.04 18.00 3.70
C TRP A 592 2.10 17.92 2.19
N VAL A 593 2.85 16.96 1.67
CA VAL A 593 2.97 16.69 0.23
C VAL A 593 2.79 15.22 -0.07
N CYS A 594 2.11 14.91 -1.19
CA CYS A 594 2.01 13.59 -1.78
C CYS A 594 2.10 13.73 -3.30
N THR A 595 3.31 13.61 -3.87
CA THR A 595 3.57 13.92 -5.28
C THR A 595 4.65 13.03 -5.89
N ALA A 596 5.08 13.32 -7.10
CA ALA A 596 6.15 12.64 -7.82
C ALA A 596 5.87 11.15 -8.11
N MET A 597 4.64 10.79 -8.46
CA MET A 597 4.25 9.40 -8.75
C MET A 597 4.92 8.85 -10.03
N GLY A 598 5.38 9.70 -10.91
CA GLY A 598 6.04 9.37 -12.17
C GLY A 598 5.13 8.58 -13.12
N ALA A 599 5.71 7.67 -13.88
CA ALA A 599 4.99 6.78 -14.79
C ALA A 599 4.28 5.60 -14.08
N ARG A 600 4.37 5.50 -12.75
CA ARG A 600 3.85 4.39 -11.96
C ARG A 600 2.76 4.84 -10.97
N GLY A 601 1.95 5.84 -11.35
CA GLY A 601 0.90 6.40 -10.49
C GLY A 601 -0.08 5.35 -9.99
N LEU A 602 -0.57 4.46 -10.84
CA LEU A 602 -1.45 3.34 -10.46
C LEU A 602 -0.81 2.41 -9.42
N THR A 603 0.48 2.14 -9.56
CA THR A 603 1.22 1.28 -8.61
C THR A 603 1.47 1.97 -7.27
N ARG A 604 1.54 3.31 -7.21
CA ARG A 604 2.10 4.03 -6.06
C ARG A 604 1.08 4.84 -5.27
N ALA A 605 0.09 5.43 -5.94
CA ALA A 605 -0.74 6.46 -5.34
C ALA A 605 -1.52 5.98 -4.11
N VAL A 606 -2.13 4.80 -4.18
CA VAL A 606 -2.89 4.23 -3.06
C VAL A 606 -1.98 3.98 -1.84
N LEU A 607 -0.81 3.38 -2.08
CA LEU A 607 0.20 3.17 -1.03
C LEU A 607 0.67 4.50 -0.41
N CYS A 608 0.92 5.52 -1.24
CA CYS A 608 1.38 6.83 -0.78
C CYS A 608 0.32 7.57 0.04
N GLY A 609 -0.95 7.49 -0.34
CA GLY A 609 -2.06 8.04 0.44
C GLY A 609 -2.17 7.39 1.82
N GLU A 610 -2.06 6.06 1.88
CA GLU A 610 -2.04 5.32 3.15
C GLU A 610 -0.79 5.62 3.99
N LEU A 611 0.37 5.74 3.35
CA LEU A 611 1.61 6.11 4.03
C LEU A 611 1.51 7.50 4.67
N LEU A 612 0.99 8.47 3.92
CA LEU A 612 0.76 9.84 4.41
C LEU A 612 -0.13 9.83 5.65
N ALA A 613 -1.27 9.17 5.56
CA ALA A 613 -2.24 9.11 6.64
C ALA A 613 -1.70 8.36 7.86
N ALA A 614 -0.98 7.24 7.65
CA ALA A 614 -0.35 6.48 8.72
C ALA A 614 0.74 7.29 9.45
N GLN A 615 1.57 8.04 8.72
CA GLN A 615 2.57 8.93 9.30
C GLN A 615 1.93 10.04 10.13
N LEU A 616 0.88 10.68 9.60
CA LEU A 616 0.17 11.76 10.27
C LEU A 616 -0.45 11.32 11.60
N HIS A 617 -0.97 10.09 11.65
CA HIS A 617 -1.68 9.54 12.82
C HIS A 617 -0.82 8.66 13.72
N GLY A 618 0.49 8.50 13.45
CA GLY A 618 1.37 7.63 14.21
C GLY A 618 0.95 6.16 14.19
N GLU A 619 0.38 5.72 13.08
CA GLU A 619 -0.10 4.35 12.88
C GLU A 619 1.02 3.40 12.43
N PRO A 620 0.83 2.08 12.54
CA PRO A 620 1.70 1.12 11.87
C PRO A 620 1.77 1.42 10.36
N LEU A 621 2.98 1.56 9.83
CA LEU A 621 3.19 1.91 8.42
C LEU A 621 2.79 0.76 7.48
N PRO A 622 2.30 1.06 6.25
CA PRO A 622 1.90 0.03 5.28
C PRO A 622 3.08 -0.69 4.61
N LEU A 623 4.30 -0.33 4.96
CA LEU A 623 5.56 -0.90 4.47
C LEU A 623 6.67 -0.65 5.51
N GLU A 624 7.85 -1.21 5.26
CA GLU A 624 8.98 -1.08 6.18
C GLU A 624 9.41 0.37 6.37
N THR A 625 9.78 0.72 7.60
CA THR A 625 10.25 2.07 7.97
C THR A 625 11.37 2.58 7.05
N ARG A 626 12.30 1.71 6.62
CA ARG A 626 13.37 2.06 5.69
C ARG A 626 12.83 2.53 4.33
N LEU A 627 11.81 1.82 3.80
CA LEU A 627 11.18 2.18 2.52
C LEU A 627 10.37 3.47 2.65
N ALA A 628 9.66 3.64 3.78
CA ALA A 628 8.93 4.88 4.08
C ALA A 628 9.87 6.09 4.13
N ARG A 629 11.02 5.97 4.81
CA ARG A 629 12.05 7.02 4.85
C ARG A 629 12.59 7.37 3.47
N ALA A 630 12.80 6.39 2.61
CA ALA A 630 13.24 6.63 1.25
C ALA A 630 12.23 7.39 0.39
N MET A 631 10.96 7.44 0.78
CA MET A 631 9.91 8.25 0.15
C MET A 631 9.58 9.53 0.93
N SER A 632 10.18 9.74 2.10
CA SER A 632 9.93 10.93 2.93
C SER A 632 10.31 12.21 2.19
N SER A 633 9.49 13.26 2.38
CA SER A 633 9.79 14.63 1.95
C SER A 633 11.07 15.19 2.60
N GLU A 634 11.43 14.71 3.79
CA GLU A 634 12.65 15.14 4.51
C GLU A 634 13.94 14.89 3.71
N ARG A 635 13.95 13.84 2.84
CA ARG A 635 15.11 13.59 1.96
C ARG A 635 15.37 14.70 0.93
N CYS A 636 14.38 15.56 0.72
CA CYS A 636 14.47 16.69 -0.21
C CYS A 636 14.97 17.97 0.47
N LEU A 637 15.14 17.98 1.79
CA LEU A 637 15.67 19.10 2.55
C LEU A 637 17.20 19.20 2.37
N PRO A 638 17.79 20.40 2.35
CA PRO A 638 19.24 20.58 2.38
C PRO A 638 19.88 19.86 3.58
N GLU A 639 21.10 19.35 3.43
CA GLU A 639 21.80 18.61 4.50
C GLU A 639 21.89 19.38 5.83
N THR A 640 21.96 20.72 5.76
CA THR A 640 21.97 21.60 6.94
C THR A 640 20.65 21.64 7.70
N ALA A 641 19.55 21.18 7.10
CA ALA A 641 18.22 21.13 7.69
C ALA A 641 17.80 19.70 8.06
N GLN A 642 18.61 18.70 7.72
CA GLN A 642 18.35 17.31 8.10
C GLN A 642 18.75 17.11 9.56
N ILE A 643 17.78 16.77 10.40
CA ILE A 643 18.06 16.37 11.78
C ILE A 643 18.89 15.07 11.74
N PRO A 644 20.07 14.99 12.40
CA PRO A 644 20.88 13.79 12.39
C PRO A 644 20.06 12.58 12.85
N SER A 645 19.92 11.60 11.99
CA SER A 645 19.27 10.31 12.30
C SER A 645 20.26 9.46 13.13
N HIS A 646 20.23 9.60 14.44
CA HIS A 646 20.91 8.69 15.38
C HIS A 646 19.98 7.59 15.92
#